data_8e209f4f2853d1be090c046a1186046c
#
_entry.id   8e209f4f2853d1be090c046a1186046c
#
_cell.length_a   1.000
_cell.length_b   1.000
_cell.length_c   1.000
_cell.angle_alpha   90.00
_cell.angle_beta   90.00
_cell.angle_gamma   90.00
#
_symmetry.space_group_name_H-M   'P 1'
#
loop_
_entity.id
_entity.type
_entity.pdbx_description
1 polymer ?
#
loop_
_entity_poly.entity_id
_entity_poly.type
_entity_poly.pdbx_seq_one_letter_code
_entity_poly.pdbx_strand_id
1 'polypeptide(L)'
;MLTRIAQFSTRFPRAILLAALAAAAFCGLFGASVASHLQSGGFTSDDAESSRAARLLAENFDGAQPNFVLLVRSDKGADSAAARQVGTKVATKIGHRADAVGVRSYWTSPAPIQSVLRSTDGHTGLVLAYLTGGDDAAQKAAGAIASEFGGTASGVTVQAGGLAAIYHDVNSQITKDLTLAEGVAIPLTAIVLTVVFGSVIAAALPLAVGLFAIAAALAILRGFTLFTDVSIYALNMTTALGLALAIDYSLFIVSRFREELRNGLGHRDAAIRAVQTAGRTVLFSALTVALALAVLSVFNLYFLKSFAYAGVAVVVAAAAASIVLLPAALVLLGDRVNALDARAGLRRLFGRPAPVFVAPEQSRWYRTVNWVMRHALPVTLVIVAALLAIGSPFLGVKFGYPDDRVMPAGSASRAVGDELRGQFPAVNAGNGATIVLNGYSGDVTGYATALSKVDGVSAVLSDAGVYVSGGRMASPPPGMANASGQYLTVATSVDPYSTAGQRQLRQLHAVPAPAPALFAGNAEIDADGLHSLGARLPLAVALIALSTFVVLFLFTGSVVLPLKAVLINTLSLTAMFGMMVWIFQDGHLSNLLGVTATGYLVPTMPILMFCLAFGMSMDYEVFLLSRIREAWLASERTAADNVRTVAIGVAHTGRIVTAAALLMAIVLGAMVSAKVSFMQMFGLGLTLTVLADATVIRGLLVPALMRLMGTANWWAPGPLRRLHERFGFHEQSAAPTPEPELAGLP
;
A
#
# COMPACT_ATOMS: atom_id res chain seq x y z
N MET A 1 11.02 -19.43 -25.94
CA MET A 1 9.62 -19.02 -25.67
C MET A 1 9.33 -17.61 -26.18
N LEU A 2 10.03 -16.58 -25.72
CA LEU A 2 9.79 -15.18 -26.13
C LEU A 2 9.86 -14.94 -27.64
N THR A 3 10.83 -15.58 -28.34
CA THR A 3 10.93 -15.49 -29.81
C THR A 3 9.68 -15.98 -30.50
N ARG A 4 9.08 -17.10 -30.06
CA ARG A 4 7.84 -17.63 -30.64
C ARG A 4 6.66 -16.71 -30.37
N ILE A 5 6.57 -16.12 -29.16
CA ILE A 5 5.54 -15.13 -28.82
C ILE A 5 5.68 -13.89 -29.72
N ALA A 6 6.89 -13.34 -29.83
CA ALA A 6 7.16 -12.18 -30.68
C ALA A 6 6.84 -12.45 -32.15
N GLN A 7 7.24 -13.61 -32.67
CA GLN A 7 6.93 -14.03 -34.06
C GLN A 7 5.42 -14.16 -34.26
N PHE A 8 4.69 -14.75 -33.31
CA PHE A 8 3.23 -14.86 -33.35
C PHE A 8 2.58 -13.48 -33.34
N SER A 9 3.00 -12.61 -32.40
CA SER A 9 2.44 -11.25 -32.25
C SER A 9 2.68 -10.40 -33.51
N THR A 10 3.84 -10.54 -34.13
CA THR A 10 4.19 -9.79 -35.34
C THR A 10 3.64 -10.41 -36.62
N ARG A 11 3.26 -11.70 -36.65
CA ARG A 11 2.65 -12.38 -37.80
C ARG A 11 1.16 -12.04 -37.94
N PHE A 12 0.43 -11.94 -36.81
CA PHE A 12 -1.01 -11.71 -36.80
C PHE A 12 -1.42 -10.46 -36.02
N PRO A 13 -0.84 -9.28 -36.28
CA PRO A 13 -0.97 -8.11 -35.43
C PRO A 13 -2.41 -7.61 -35.31
N ARG A 14 -3.20 -7.63 -36.43
CA ARG A 14 -4.61 -7.19 -36.43
C ARG A 14 -5.48 -8.12 -35.60
N ALA A 15 -5.30 -9.45 -35.73
CA ALA A 15 -6.07 -10.43 -34.95
C ALA A 15 -5.81 -10.29 -33.44
N ILE A 16 -4.54 -10.08 -33.06
CA ILE A 16 -4.16 -9.90 -31.66
C ILE A 16 -4.76 -8.63 -31.07
N LEU A 17 -4.72 -7.51 -31.79
CA LEU A 17 -5.31 -6.26 -31.29
C LEU A 17 -6.84 -6.31 -31.23
N LEU A 18 -7.50 -6.99 -32.17
CA LEU A 18 -8.94 -7.23 -32.10
C LEU A 18 -9.30 -8.14 -30.92
N ALA A 19 -8.54 -9.23 -30.72
CA ALA A 19 -8.72 -10.10 -29.54
C ALA A 19 -8.45 -9.34 -28.22
N ALA A 20 -7.45 -8.47 -28.19
CA ALA A 20 -7.16 -7.62 -27.04
C ALA A 20 -8.29 -6.62 -26.77
N LEU A 21 -8.88 -6.02 -27.81
CA LEU A 21 -10.01 -5.11 -27.65
C LEU A 21 -11.24 -5.85 -27.10
N ALA A 22 -11.53 -7.04 -27.65
CA ALA A 22 -12.60 -7.89 -27.13
C ALA A 22 -12.36 -8.33 -25.69
N ALA A 23 -11.12 -8.73 -25.37
CA ALA A 23 -10.73 -9.07 -23.99
C ALA A 23 -10.83 -7.86 -23.07
N ALA A 24 -10.39 -6.67 -23.49
CA ALA A 24 -10.52 -5.44 -22.72
C ALA A 24 -12.00 -5.08 -22.44
N ALA A 25 -12.87 -5.22 -23.45
CA ALA A 25 -14.30 -5.00 -23.28
C ALA A 25 -14.92 -6.02 -22.30
N PHE A 26 -14.60 -7.29 -22.45
CA PHE A 26 -15.05 -8.34 -21.51
C PHE A 26 -14.55 -8.07 -20.10
N CYS A 27 -13.25 -7.85 -19.93
CA CYS A 27 -12.63 -7.56 -18.63
C CYS A 27 -13.18 -6.28 -18.02
N GLY A 28 -13.44 -5.25 -18.84
CA GLY A 28 -14.04 -4.00 -18.38
C GLY A 28 -15.46 -4.20 -17.86
N LEU A 29 -16.31 -4.93 -18.62
CA LEU A 29 -17.69 -5.23 -18.20
C LEU A 29 -17.73 -6.12 -16.95
N PHE A 30 -16.96 -7.21 -16.93
CA PHE A 30 -16.92 -8.14 -15.79
C PHE A 30 -16.26 -7.48 -14.57
N GLY A 31 -15.16 -6.76 -14.76
CA GLY A 31 -14.42 -6.09 -13.70
C GLY A 31 -15.11 -4.85 -13.14
N ALA A 32 -15.99 -4.18 -13.92
CA ALA A 32 -16.69 -2.98 -13.45
C ALA A 32 -17.55 -3.22 -12.19
N SER A 33 -18.06 -4.43 -12.02
CA SER A 33 -18.84 -4.82 -10.83
C SER A 33 -17.99 -5.18 -9.61
N VAL A 34 -16.65 -5.19 -9.71
CA VAL A 34 -15.78 -5.66 -8.61
C VAL A 34 -15.98 -4.84 -7.34
N ALA A 35 -16.09 -3.51 -7.46
CA ALA A 35 -16.19 -2.59 -6.32
C ALA A 35 -17.38 -2.92 -5.39
N SER A 36 -18.51 -3.41 -5.92
CA SER A 36 -19.68 -3.79 -5.14
C SER A 36 -19.56 -5.15 -4.41
N HIS A 37 -18.46 -5.90 -4.67
CA HIS A 37 -18.20 -7.21 -4.08
C HIS A 37 -16.92 -7.23 -3.24
N LEU A 38 -16.29 -6.08 -3.06
CA LEU A 38 -15.12 -5.92 -2.20
C LEU A 38 -15.54 -5.56 -0.79
N GLN A 39 -14.76 -6.00 0.19
CA GLN A 39 -15.01 -5.80 1.61
C GLN A 39 -14.12 -4.70 2.19
N SER A 40 -14.60 -4.04 3.25
CA SER A 40 -13.98 -2.83 3.80
C SER A 40 -12.99 -3.09 4.92
N GLY A 41 -12.91 -4.31 5.42
CA GLY A 41 -12.11 -4.70 6.57
C GLY A 41 -10.82 -5.44 6.20
N GLY A 42 -10.45 -6.42 7.05
CA GLY A 42 -9.30 -7.31 6.85
C GLY A 42 -8.07 -6.93 7.62
N PHE A 43 -8.20 -5.99 8.54
CA PHE A 43 -7.10 -5.58 9.42
C PHE A 43 -6.92 -6.49 10.64
N THR A 44 -7.94 -7.30 10.96
CA THR A 44 -7.91 -8.33 12.01
C THR A 44 -8.09 -9.71 11.39
N SER A 45 -7.58 -10.74 12.08
CA SER A 45 -7.82 -12.14 11.71
C SER A 45 -9.11 -12.63 12.38
N ASP A 46 -9.88 -13.46 11.68
CA ASP A 46 -11.08 -14.09 12.26
C ASP A 46 -10.77 -15.01 13.44
N ASP A 47 -9.56 -15.57 13.48
CA ASP A 47 -9.06 -16.43 14.56
C ASP A 47 -8.49 -15.65 15.74
N ALA A 48 -8.36 -14.33 15.64
CA ALA A 48 -7.83 -13.48 16.68
C ALA A 48 -8.71 -13.55 17.95
N GLU A 49 -8.10 -13.37 19.11
CA GLU A 49 -8.83 -13.39 20.38
C GLU A 49 -9.90 -12.31 20.42
N SER A 50 -9.53 -11.09 20.04
CA SER A 50 -10.45 -9.95 19.94
C SER A 50 -11.63 -10.21 19.02
N SER A 51 -11.40 -10.85 17.86
CA SER A 51 -12.47 -11.18 16.90
C SER A 51 -13.42 -12.25 17.42
N ARG A 52 -12.91 -13.27 18.13
CA ARG A 52 -13.72 -14.30 18.78
C ARG A 52 -14.54 -13.71 19.93
N ALA A 53 -13.93 -12.87 20.75
CA ALA A 53 -14.63 -12.20 21.85
C ALA A 53 -15.75 -11.28 21.32
N ALA A 54 -15.47 -10.49 20.27
CA ALA A 54 -16.46 -9.61 19.67
C ALA A 54 -17.65 -10.36 19.08
N ARG A 55 -17.43 -11.53 18.44
CA ARG A 55 -18.52 -12.39 17.96
C ARG A 55 -19.40 -12.90 19.11
N LEU A 56 -18.80 -13.41 20.17
CA LEU A 56 -19.56 -13.88 21.34
C LEU A 56 -20.38 -12.77 21.99
N LEU A 57 -19.82 -11.55 22.06
CA LEU A 57 -20.54 -10.38 22.55
C LEU A 57 -21.74 -10.02 21.65
N ALA A 58 -21.55 -10.09 20.33
CA ALA A 58 -22.61 -9.80 19.37
C ALA A 58 -23.73 -10.84 19.40
N GLU A 59 -23.37 -12.12 19.49
CA GLU A 59 -24.32 -13.24 19.44
C GLU A 59 -25.08 -13.44 20.77
N ASN A 60 -24.41 -13.23 21.90
CA ASN A 60 -24.94 -13.61 23.21
C ASN A 60 -25.38 -12.42 24.08
N PHE A 61 -24.91 -11.20 23.81
CA PHE A 61 -25.09 -10.05 24.71
C PHE A 61 -25.59 -8.79 23.99
N ASP A 62 -26.41 -8.95 22.96
CA ASP A 62 -27.08 -7.84 22.21
C ASP A 62 -26.12 -6.73 21.77
N GLY A 63 -24.89 -7.10 21.38
CA GLY A 63 -23.88 -6.14 20.96
C GLY A 63 -23.42 -5.23 22.12
N ALA A 64 -22.93 -5.84 23.20
CA ALA A 64 -22.48 -5.11 24.40
C ALA A 64 -21.45 -4.00 24.11
N GLN A 65 -20.72 -4.09 23.01
CA GLN A 65 -19.84 -3.04 22.49
C GLN A 65 -20.47 -2.36 21.27
N PRO A 66 -20.97 -1.10 21.39
CA PRO A 66 -21.53 -0.39 20.25
C PRO A 66 -20.44 -0.12 19.20
N ASN A 67 -20.73 -0.43 17.93
CA ASN A 67 -19.88 -0.12 16.78
C ASN A 67 -20.34 1.13 16.02
N PHE A 68 -21.48 1.74 16.46
CA PHE A 68 -22.07 2.91 15.86
C PHE A 68 -22.50 3.92 16.92
N VAL A 69 -22.21 5.20 16.68
CA VAL A 69 -22.52 6.32 17.55
C VAL A 69 -23.17 7.43 16.75
N LEU A 70 -24.27 7.98 17.22
CA LEU A 70 -24.77 9.26 16.74
C LEU A 70 -24.64 10.32 17.83
N LEU A 71 -24.03 11.42 17.47
CA LEU A 71 -23.88 12.61 18.27
C LEU A 71 -24.98 13.58 17.87
N VAL A 72 -25.79 14.02 18.84
CA VAL A 72 -26.85 15.00 18.63
C VAL A 72 -26.52 16.21 19.50
N ARG A 73 -26.06 17.30 18.84
CA ARG A 73 -25.59 18.54 19.49
C ARG A 73 -26.59 19.66 19.27
N SER A 74 -26.82 20.46 20.31
CA SER A 74 -27.62 21.66 20.23
C SER A 74 -26.98 22.81 21.03
N ASP A 75 -26.88 23.99 20.44
CA ASP A 75 -26.38 25.20 21.14
C ASP A 75 -27.21 25.59 22.35
N LYS A 76 -28.48 25.16 22.38
CA LYS A 76 -29.40 25.38 23.51
C LYS A 76 -29.35 24.27 24.56
N GLY A 77 -28.37 23.34 24.46
CA GLY A 77 -28.20 22.18 25.32
C GLY A 77 -28.96 20.95 24.85
N ALA A 78 -28.46 19.77 25.29
CA ALA A 78 -29.03 18.45 24.97
C ALA A 78 -30.48 18.29 25.54
N ASP A 79 -30.85 19.06 26.54
CA ASP A 79 -32.17 19.04 27.14
C ASP A 79 -33.20 19.94 26.44
N SER A 80 -32.79 20.74 25.44
CA SER A 80 -33.68 21.58 24.67
C SER A 80 -34.78 20.75 23.97
N ALA A 81 -35.95 21.35 23.79
CA ALA A 81 -37.08 20.68 23.14
C ALA A 81 -36.72 20.13 21.75
N ALA A 82 -35.96 20.92 20.97
CA ALA A 82 -35.48 20.49 19.65
C ALA A 82 -34.53 19.28 19.71
N ALA A 83 -33.52 19.30 20.60
CA ALA A 83 -32.61 18.21 20.78
C ALA A 83 -33.30 16.92 21.25
N ARG A 84 -34.22 17.06 22.20
CA ARG A 84 -35.07 15.96 22.72
C ARG A 84 -35.93 15.35 21.61
N GLN A 85 -36.59 16.17 20.80
CA GLN A 85 -37.41 15.71 19.68
C GLN A 85 -36.56 14.92 18.65
N VAL A 86 -35.43 15.48 18.24
CA VAL A 86 -34.52 14.84 17.28
C VAL A 86 -33.93 13.57 17.88
N GLY A 87 -33.35 13.61 19.07
CA GLY A 87 -32.70 12.48 19.72
C GLY A 87 -33.65 11.31 19.99
N THR A 88 -34.88 11.59 20.46
CA THR A 88 -35.91 10.54 20.65
C THR A 88 -36.32 9.93 19.31
N LYS A 89 -36.57 10.76 18.28
CA LYS A 89 -36.92 10.27 16.94
C LYS A 89 -35.88 9.37 16.36
N VAL A 90 -34.60 9.77 16.45
CA VAL A 90 -33.46 9.01 15.98
C VAL A 90 -33.31 7.67 16.73
N ALA A 91 -33.32 7.71 18.07
CA ALA A 91 -33.23 6.51 18.90
C ALA A 91 -34.36 5.51 18.61
N THR A 92 -35.59 5.99 18.48
CA THR A 92 -36.76 5.14 18.17
C THR A 92 -36.64 4.52 16.79
N LYS A 93 -36.27 5.28 15.76
CA LYS A 93 -36.11 4.74 14.41
C LYS A 93 -34.99 3.72 14.30
N ILE A 94 -33.86 3.97 14.95
CA ILE A 94 -32.76 2.99 14.98
C ILE A 94 -33.18 1.73 15.75
N GLY A 95 -33.90 1.87 16.86
CA GLY A 95 -34.42 0.76 17.66
C GLY A 95 -35.43 -0.15 16.92
N HIS A 96 -36.08 0.35 15.87
CA HIS A 96 -36.97 -0.45 15.02
C HIS A 96 -36.29 -1.09 13.81
N ARG A 97 -34.99 -0.87 13.60
CA ARG A 97 -34.23 -1.48 12.50
C ARG A 97 -33.88 -2.92 12.85
N ALA A 98 -34.05 -3.82 11.88
CA ALA A 98 -33.67 -5.24 12.04
C ALA A 98 -32.16 -5.44 12.10
N ASP A 99 -31.38 -4.48 11.59
CA ASP A 99 -29.92 -4.51 11.52
C ASP A 99 -29.26 -3.73 12.69
N ALA A 100 -30.01 -3.33 13.72
CA ALA A 100 -29.49 -2.63 14.89
C ALA A 100 -30.01 -3.24 16.19
N VAL A 101 -29.09 -3.50 17.13
CA VAL A 101 -29.41 -4.04 18.48
C VAL A 101 -28.74 -3.19 19.56
N GLY A 102 -29.14 -3.34 20.82
CA GLY A 102 -28.54 -2.69 21.96
C GLY A 102 -28.61 -1.15 21.93
N VAL A 103 -29.68 -0.58 21.37
CA VAL A 103 -29.82 0.88 21.22
C VAL A 103 -29.95 1.55 22.58
N ARG A 104 -29.03 2.44 22.89
CA ARG A 104 -29.00 3.27 24.13
C ARG A 104 -28.95 4.75 23.74
N SER A 105 -29.76 5.56 24.39
CA SER A 105 -29.86 6.98 24.04
C SER A 105 -29.94 7.83 25.28
N TYR A 106 -29.34 9.00 25.25
CA TYR A 106 -29.49 10.00 26.30
C TYR A 106 -30.97 10.29 26.63
N TRP A 107 -31.86 10.28 25.66
CA TRP A 107 -33.27 10.70 25.81
C TRP A 107 -34.24 9.57 26.17
N THR A 108 -33.88 8.31 25.96
CA THR A 108 -34.79 7.16 26.11
C THR A 108 -34.31 6.11 27.13
N SER A 109 -33.05 6.15 27.56
CA SER A 109 -32.49 5.22 28.53
C SER A 109 -32.82 5.62 29.98
N PRO A 110 -32.72 4.69 30.95
CA PRO A 110 -32.83 5.01 32.39
C PRO A 110 -31.75 5.99 32.87
N ALA A 111 -32.07 6.72 33.97
CA ALA A 111 -31.24 7.79 34.51
C ALA A 111 -29.75 7.48 34.71
N PRO A 112 -29.32 6.30 35.19
CA PRO A 112 -27.89 5.98 35.31
C PRO A 112 -27.16 5.98 33.96
N ILE A 113 -27.80 5.49 32.90
CA ILE A 113 -27.26 5.47 31.54
C ILE A 113 -27.28 6.86 30.92
N GLN A 114 -28.34 7.63 31.17
CA GLN A 114 -28.43 9.00 30.65
C GLN A 114 -27.25 9.89 31.07
N SER A 115 -26.80 9.79 32.32
CA SER A 115 -25.71 10.62 32.83
C SER A 115 -24.38 10.35 32.08
N VAL A 116 -24.16 9.13 31.60
CA VAL A 116 -22.97 8.73 30.84
C VAL A 116 -23.06 9.17 29.38
N LEU A 117 -24.29 9.28 28.83
CA LEU A 117 -24.54 9.63 27.43
C LEU A 117 -24.72 11.13 27.20
N ARG A 118 -24.48 11.97 28.21
CA ARG A 118 -24.49 13.42 28.11
C ARG A 118 -23.09 13.98 28.16
N SER A 119 -22.77 14.92 27.28
CA SER A 119 -21.48 15.61 27.30
C SER A 119 -21.26 16.42 28.59
N THR A 120 -20.00 16.59 28.97
CA THR A 120 -19.61 17.38 30.15
C THR A 120 -20.02 18.85 30.04
N ASP A 121 -20.06 19.42 28.82
CA ASP A 121 -20.53 20.77 28.53
C ASP A 121 -22.05 20.88 28.49
N GLY A 122 -22.78 19.76 28.50
CA GLY A 122 -24.22 19.68 28.50
C GLY A 122 -24.90 19.96 27.16
N HIS A 123 -24.16 20.20 26.07
CA HIS A 123 -24.70 20.54 24.77
C HIS A 123 -25.00 19.33 23.87
N THR A 124 -24.41 18.16 24.16
CA THR A 124 -24.47 16.97 23.31
C THR A 124 -25.05 15.77 24.05
N GLY A 125 -25.93 15.03 23.37
CA GLY A 125 -26.41 13.72 23.80
C GLY A 125 -26.03 12.64 22.76
N LEU A 126 -25.79 11.40 23.22
CA LEU A 126 -25.41 10.27 22.37
C LEU A 126 -26.57 9.31 22.15
N VAL A 127 -26.57 8.70 20.96
CA VAL A 127 -27.30 7.47 20.64
C VAL A 127 -26.25 6.42 20.23
N LEU A 128 -26.18 5.33 20.97
CA LEU A 128 -25.28 4.20 20.72
C LEU A 128 -26.08 3.04 20.17
N ALA A 129 -25.51 2.28 19.23
CA ALA A 129 -26.11 1.07 18.70
C ALA A 129 -25.01 0.09 18.26
N TYR A 130 -25.33 -1.20 18.23
CA TYR A 130 -24.55 -2.21 17.54
C TYR A 130 -25.28 -2.55 16.22
N LEU A 131 -24.60 -2.30 15.09
CA LEU A 131 -25.09 -2.66 13.76
C LEU A 131 -24.58 -4.07 13.42
N THR A 132 -25.54 -4.94 13.07
CA THR A 132 -25.30 -6.39 12.86
C THR A 132 -24.98 -6.73 11.42
N GLY A 133 -24.64 -8.00 11.15
CA GLY A 133 -24.39 -8.50 9.79
C GLY A 133 -22.95 -8.40 9.30
N GLY A 134 -22.01 -8.15 10.22
CA GLY A 134 -20.58 -8.00 9.91
C GLY A 134 -20.20 -6.60 9.42
N ASP A 135 -18.91 -6.39 9.18
CA ASP A 135 -18.35 -5.05 8.90
C ASP A 135 -19.01 -4.35 7.71
N ASP A 136 -19.24 -5.06 6.60
CA ASP A 136 -19.83 -4.50 5.38
C ASP A 136 -21.30 -4.10 5.54
N ALA A 137 -22.09 -4.93 6.22
CA ALA A 137 -23.49 -4.63 6.47
C ALA A 137 -23.62 -3.47 7.46
N ALA A 138 -22.82 -3.48 8.53
CA ALA A 138 -22.77 -2.42 9.51
C ALA A 138 -22.38 -1.07 8.87
N GLN A 139 -21.38 -1.08 7.98
CA GLN A 139 -20.96 0.11 7.23
C GLN A 139 -22.08 0.67 6.32
N LYS A 140 -22.76 -0.19 5.57
CA LYS A 140 -23.90 0.21 4.73
C LYS A 140 -25.04 0.78 5.55
N ALA A 141 -25.35 0.14 6.69
CA ALA A 141 -26.34 0.61 7.62
C ALA A 141 -25.96 1.97 8.24
N ALA A 142 -24.69 2.13 8.65
CA ALA A 142 -24.16 3.39 9.17
C ALA A 142 -24.27 4.52 8.15
N GLY A 143 -23.92 4.27 6.88
CA GLY A 143 -24.07 5.24 5.78
C GLY A 143 -25.54 5.62 5.51
N ALA A 144 -26.45 4.65 5.54
CA ALA A 144 -27.88 4.90 5.39
C ALA A 144 -28.43 5.76 6.55
N ILE A 145 -28.05 5.45 7.79
CA ILE A 145 -28.44 6.22 8.97
C ILE A 145 -27.83 7.63 8.92
N ALA A 146 -26.55 7.74 8.57
CA ALA A 146 -25.87 9.03 8.45
C ALA A 146 -26.51 9.92 7.36
N SER A 147 -26.95 9.35 6.23
CA SER A 147 -27.62 10.10 5.17
C SER A 147 -29.05 10.50 5.53
N GLU A 148 -29.76 9.70 6.36
CA GLU A 148 -31.13 9.99 6.79
C GLU A 148 -31.20 11.06 7.89
N PHE A 149 -30.26 11.02 8.85
CA PHE A 149 -30.32 11.87 10.05
C PHE A 149 -29.21 12.89 10.14
N GLY A 150 -28.10 12.72 9.40
CA GLY A 150 -26.95 13.60 9.46
C GLY A 150 -27.22 15.00 8.93
N GLY A 151 -26.56 15.99 9.53
CA GLY A 151 -26.64 17.38 9.13
C GLY A 151 -27.19 18.28 10.24
N THR A 152 -27.41 19.56 9.91
CA THR A 152 -27.92 20.57 10.84
C THR A 152 -29.32 20.99 10.44
N ALA A 153 -30.27 20.82 11.33
CA ALA A 153 -31.67 21.27 11.17
C ALA A 153 -32.20 21.83 12.49
N SER A 154 -32.88 22.97 12.42
CA SER A 154 -33.55 23.63 13.59
C SER A 154 -32.60 23.89 14.78
N GLY A 155 -31.30 24.18 14.52
CA GLY A 155 -30.30 24.41 15.57
C GLY A 155 -29.83 23.15 16.28
N VAL A 156 -30.06 21.96 15.67
CA VAL A 156 -29.57 20.69 16.13
C VAL A 156 -28.70 20.08 15.04
N THR A 157 -27.47 19.68 15.38
CA THR A 157 -26.53 19.01 14.48
C THR A 157 -26.47 17.54 14.85
N VAL A 158 -26.61 16.64 13.86
CA VAL A 158 -26.50 15.22 14.03
C VAL A 158 -25.29 14.72 13.22
N GLN A 159 -24.37 14.00 13.86
CA GLN A 159 -23.18 13.43 13.21
C GLN A 159 -23.02 11.96 13.60
N ALA A 160 -22.60 11.16 12.62
CA ALA A 160 -22.33 9.73 12.80
C ALA A 160 -20.85 9.48 13.08
N GLY A 161 -20.58 8.55 13.99
CA GLY A 161 -19.26 8.06 14.37
C GLY A 161 -19.30 6.60 14.80
N GLY A 162 -18.25 6.14 15.46
CA GLY A 162 -18.03 4.72 15.72
C GLY A 162 -17.45 3.99 14.53
N LEU A 163 -16.97 2.76 14.74
CA LEU A 163 -16.19 2.02 13.77
C LEU A 163 -16.88 1.83 12.40
N ALA A 164 -18.20 1.53 12.44
CA ALA A 164 -18.99 1.34 11.22
C ALA A 164 -19.10 2.64 10.37
N ALA A 165 -19.28 3.79 11.03
CA ALA A 165 -19.32 5.09 10.35
C ALA A 165 -17.94 5.51 9.84
N ILE A 166 -16.88 5.27 10.61
CA ILE A 166 -15.50 5.53 10.19
C ILE A 166 -15.18 4.76 8.90
N TYR A 167 -15.48 3.48 8.83
CA TYR A 167 -15.26 2.67 7.63
C TYR A 167 -16.08 3.16 6.44
N HIS A 168 -17.34 3.59 6.67
CA HIS A 168 -18.16 4.21 5.62
C HIS A 168 -17.51 5.47 5.07
N ASP A 169 -17.09 6.39 5.94
CA ASP A 169 -16.47 7.65 5.56
C ASP A 169 -15.13 7.43 4.84
N VAL A 170 -14.30 6.53 5.37
CA VAL A 170 -13.01 6.17 4.76
C VAL A 170 -13.20 5.63 3.35
N ASN A 171 -14.13 4.69 3.14
CA ASN A 171 -14.37 4.10 1.82
C ASN A 171 -14.98 5.10 0.83
N SER A 172 -15.91 5.93 1.29
CA SER A 172 -16.47 7.02 0.48
C SER A 172 -15.37 8.01 0.08
N GLN A 173 -14.48 8.34 1.02
CA GLN A 173 -13.38 9.27 0.75
C GLN A 173 -12.33 8.65 -0.19
N ILE A 174 -11.97 7.39 -0.02
CA ILE A 174 -11.02 6.67 -0.89
C ILE A 174 -11.52 6.68 -2.35
N THR A 175 -12.82 6.46 -2.57
CA THR A 175 -13.38 6.48 -3.93
C THR A 175 -13.27 7.88 -4.57
N LYS A 176 -13.49 8.94 -3.80
CA LYS A 176 -13.31 10.32 -4.26
C LYS A 176 -11.84 10.64 -4.53
N ASP A 177 -10.97 10.23 -3.61
CA ASP A 177 -9.53 10.45 -3.70
C ASP A 177 -8.93 9.74 -4.91
N LEU A 178 -9.37 8.50 -5.20
CA LEU A 178 -8.94 7.74 -6.37
C LEU A 178 -9.31 8.47 -7.67
N THR A 179 -10.56 8.94 -7.79
CA THR A 179 -11.02 9.68 -8.96
C THR A 179 -10.20 10.96 -9.18
N LEU A 180 -9.86 11.67 -8.10
CA LEU A 180 -9.01 12.87 -8.18
C LEU A 180 -7.57 12.51 -8.57
N ALA A 181 -6.99 11.51 -7.92
CA ALA A 181 -5.63 11.07 -8.19
C ALA A 181 -5.45 10.62 -9.65
N GLU A 182 -6.38 9.82 -10.17
CA GLU A 182 -6.36 9.38 -11.58
C GLU A 182 -6.58 10.54 -12.54
N GLY A 183 -7.50 11.45 -12.22
CA GLY A 183 -7.77 12.65 -13.00
C GLY A 183 -6.56 13.57 -13.15
N VAL A 184 -5.64 13.57 -12.18
CA VAL A 184 -4.37 14.30 -12.24
C VAL A 184 -3.25 13.45 -12.85
N ALA A 185 -3.12 12.20 -12.41
CA ALA A 185 -2.01 11.32 -12.79
C ALA A 185 -2.02 11.01 -14.29
N ILE A 186 -3.18 10.67 -14.88
CA ILE A 186 -3.27 10.25 -16.29
C ILE A 186 -2.87 11.37 -17.25
N PRO A 187 -3.43 12.60 -17.18
CA PRO A 187 -3.01 13.69 -18.06
C PRO A 187 -1.55 14.08 -17.89
N LEU A 188 -1.07 14.19 -16.64
CA LEU A 188 0.31 14.56 -16.37
C LEU A 188 1.28 13.50 -16.89
N THR A 189 0.97 12.23 -16.71
CA THR A 189 1.72 11.10 -17.26
C THR A 189 1.74 11.14 -18.79
N ALA A 190 0.60 11.43 -19.45
CA ALA A 190 0.52 11.56 -20.91
C ALA A 190 1.43 12.69 -21.43
N ILE A 191 1.44 13.83 -20.73
CA ILE A 191 2.31 14.96 -21.07
C ILE A 191 3.79 14.55 -20.94
N VAL A 192 4.18 13.96 -19.81
CA VAL A 192 5.57 13.54 -19.56
C VAL A 192 6.00 12.46 -20.55
N LEU A 193 5.15 11.46 -20.84
CA LEU A 193 5.42 10.46 -21.88
C LEU A 193 5.63 11.10 -23.24
N THR A 194 4.80 12.08 -23.60
CA THR A 194 4.95 12.81 -24.86
C THR A 194 6.28 13.55 -24.92
N VAL A 195 6.71 14.15 -23.83
CA VAL A 195 8.04 14.79 -23.72
C VAL A 195 9.17 13.75 -23.79
N VAL A 196 9.04 12.63 -23.09
CA VAL A 196 10.06 11.56 -23.05
C VAL A 196 10.22 10.88 -24.40
N PHE A 197 9.12 10.49 -25.06
CA PHE A 197 9.16 9.87 -26.37
C PHE A 197 9.33 10.88 -27.53
N GLY A 198 8.85 12.10 -27.33
CA GLY A 198 8.81 13.13 -28.37
C GLY A 198 7.66 12.94 -29.36
N SER A 199 6.82 11.92 -29.24
CA SER A 199 5.69 11.62 -30.11
C SER A 199 4.45 11.29 -29.28
N VAL A 200 3.32 11.85 -29.64
CA VAL A 200 2.03 11.59 -28.99
C VAL A 200 1.60 10.13 -29.20
N ILE A 201 1.82 9.58 -30.40
CA ILE A 201 1.47 8.18 -30.71
C ILE A 201 2.31 7.21 -29.86
N ALA A 202 3.62 7.46 -29.75
CA ALA A 202 4.47 6.64 -28.91
C ALA A 202 4.08 6.74 -27.42
N ALA A 203 3.59 7.89 -26.95
CA ALA A 203 3.11 8.11 -25.59
C ALA A 203 1.77 7.42 -25.30
N ALA A 204 0.90 7.32 -26.30
CA ALA A 204 -0.41 6.67 -26.17
C ALA A 204 -0.29 5.15 -25.98
N LEU A 205 0.76 4.50 -26.51
CA LEU A 205 0.93 3.05 -26.40
C LEU A 205 1.07 2.55 -24.96
N PRO A 206 1.98 3.09 -24.12
CA PRO A 206 2.07 2.71 -22.71
C PRO A 206 0.76 2.92 -21.93
N LEU A 207 0.05 4.02 -22.22
CA LEU A 207 -1.24 4.30 -21.57
C LEU A 207 -2.30 3.27 -21.96
N ALA A 208 -2.38 2.89 -23.25
CA ALA A 208 -3.30 1.85 -23.69
C ALA A 208 -2.99 0.49 -23.08
N VAL A 209 -1.71 0.13 -22.95
CA VAL A 209 -1.27 -1.09 -22.26
C VAL A 209 -1.64 -1.02 -20.77
N GLY A 210 -1.50 0.14 -20.14
CA GLY A 210 -1.87 0.36 -18.74
C GLY A 210 -3.37 0.18 -18.49
N LEU A 211 -4.20 0.79 -19.33
CA LEU A 211 -5.66 0.65 -19.25
C LEU A 211 -6.10 -0.80 -19.45
N PHE A 212 -5.48 -1.51 -20.39
CA PHE A 212 -5.73 -2.95 -20.57
C PHE A 212 -5.32 -3.76 -19.32
N ALA A 213 -4.15 -3.49 -18.76
CA ALA A 213 -3.65 -4.20 -17.58
C ALA A 213 -4.56 -3.97 -16.36
N ILE A 214 -5.03 -2.75 -16.16
CA ILE A 214 -6.00 -2.41 -15.10
C ILE A 214 -7.30 -3.18 -15.31
N ALA A 215 -7.89 -3.14 -16.50
CA ALA A 215 -9.13 -3.84 -16.79
C ALA A 215 -9.00 -5.37 -16.56
N ALA A 216 -7.90 -5.96 -17.02
CA ALA A 216 -7.61 -7.37 -16.82
C ALA A 216 -7.43 -7.72 -15.34
N ALA A 217 -6.70 -6.89 -14.58
CA ALA A 217 -6.51 -7.11 -13.14
C ALA A 217 -7.81 -6.97 -12.35
N LEU A 218 -8.67 -6.00 -12.68
CA LEU A 218 -10.00 -5.85 -12.06
C LEU A 218 -10.89 -7.08 -12.33
N ALA A 219 -10.84 -7.62 -13.55
CA ALA A 219 -11.56 -8.84 -13.88
C ALA A 219 -11.03 -10.07 -13.09
N ILE A 220 -9.71 -10.18 -12.93
CA ILE A 220 -9.09 -11.23 -12.11
C ILE A 220 -9.50 -11.07 -10.64
N LEU A 221 -9.48 -9.85 -10.10
CA LEU A 221 -9.94 -9.57 -8.73
C LEU A 221 -11.41 -9.94 -8.55
N ARG A 222 -12.27 -9.61 -9.53
CA ARG A 222 -13.67 -10.04 -9.53
C ARG A 222 -13.81 -11.57 -9.50
N GLY A 223 -12.91 -12.28 -10.20
CA GLY A 223 -12.80 -13.74 -10.11
C GLY A 223 -12.45 -14.21 -8.70
N PHE A 224 -11.49 -13.54 -8.03
CA PHE A 224 -11.13 -13.90 -6.65
C PHE A 224 -12.29 -13.68 -5.65
N THR A 225 -13.12 -12.64 -5.83
CA THR A 225 -14.27 -12.40 -4.95
C THR A 225 -15.33 -13.52 -4.99
N LEU A 226 -15.23 -14.49 -5.91
CA LEU A 226 -16.10 -15.68 -5.93
C LEU A 226 -15.65 -16.75 -4.93
N PHE A 227 -14.41 -16.69 -4.44
CA PHE A 227 -13.79 -17.73 -3.63
C PHE A 227 -13.21 -17.24 -2.31
N THR A 228 -12.95 -15.95 -2.19
CA THR A 228 -12.31 -15.35 -1.01
C THR A 228 -12.68 -13.88 -0.84
N ASP A 229 -12.57 -13.39 0.39
CA ASP A 229 -12.75 -11.98 0.67
C ASP A 229 -11.59 -11.16 0.09
N VAL A 230 -11.93 -10.07 -0.57
CA VAL A 230 -10.97 -9.14 -1.18
C VAL A 230 -11.26 -7.73 -0.68
N SER A 231 -10.23 -7.07 -0.19
CA SER A 231 -10.34 -5.73 0.36
C SER A 231 -10.48 -4.65 -0.73
N ILE A 232 -11.35 -3.68 -0.50
CA ILE A 232 -11.56 -2.54 -1.41
C ILE A 232 -10.28 -1.70 -1.61
N TYR A 233 -9.39 -1.69 -0.64
CA TYR A 233 -8.12 -0.97 -0.72
C TYR A 233 -7.20 -1.51 -1.82
N ALA A 234 -7.38 -2.77 -2.25
CA ALA A 234 -6.63 -3.36 -3.36
C ALA A 234 -6.91 -2.69 -4.71
N LEU A 235 -8.07 -2.00 -4.88
CA LEU A 235 -8.38 -1.26 -6.11
C LEU A 235 -7.36 -0.15 -6.38
N ASN A 236 -7.03 0.65 -5.37
CA ASN A 236 -6.10 1.77 -5.50
C ASN A 236 -4.72 1.30 -5.93
N MET A 237 -4.26 0.17 -5.39
CA MET A 237 -3.01 -0.43 -5.82
C MET A 237 -3.10 -0.97 -7.26
N THR A 238 -4.22 -1.60 -7.62
CA THR A 238 -4.42 -2.14 -8.97
C THR A 238 -4.32 -1.05 -10.03
N THR A 239 -4.98 0.09 -9.82
CA THR A 239 -4.97 1.21 -10.77
C THR A 239 -3.62 1.91 -10.82
N ALA A 240 -3.07 2.30 -9.67
CA ALA A 240 -1.79 3.00 -9.59
C ALA A 240 -0.62 2.13 -10.09
N LEU A 241 -0.50 0.90 -9.59
CA LEU A 241 0.57 0.00 -9.96
C LEU A 241 0.42 -0.49 -11.41
N GLY A 242 -0.83 -0.73 -11.85
CA GLY A 242 -1.13 -1.14 -13.22
C GLY A 242 -0.68 -0.12 -14.24
N LEU A 243 -1.00 1.15 -14.00
CA LEU A 243 -0.55 2.24 -14.87
C LEU A 243 0.97 2.39 -14.81
N ALA A 244 1.57 2.42 -13.63
CA ALA A 244 3.00 2.63 -13.43
C ALA A 244 3.84 1.54 -14.10
N LEU A 245 3.57 0.25 -13.83
CA LEU A 245 4.34 -0.87 -14.38
C LEU A 245 4.14 -1.05 -15.88
N ALA A 246 2.90 -0.89 -16.37
CA ALA A 246 2.63 -0.97 -17.80
C ALA A 246 3.39 0.10 -18.59
N ILE A 247 3.48 1.32 -18.03
CA ILE A 247 4.27 2.40 -18.62
C ILE A 247 5.74 2.03 -18.64
N ASP A 248 6.29 1.55 -17.53
CA ASP A 248 7.70 1.18 -17.44
C ASP A 248 8.07 0.06 -18.42
N TYR A 249 7.31 -1.02 -18.42
CA TYR A 249 7.55 -2.15 -19.33
C TYR A 249 7.43 -1.73 -20.80
N SER A 250 6.43 -0.92 -21.12
CA SER A 250 6.25 -0.39 -22.46
C SER A 250 7.35 0.58 -22.88
N LEU A 251 7.81 1.44 -21.94
CA LEU A 251 8.90 2.39 -22.20
C LEU A 251 10.16 1.68 -22.68
N PHE A 252 10.52 0.57 -22.04
CA PHE A 252 11.71 -0.20 -22.41
C PHE A 252 11.57 -0.86 -23.78
N ILE A 253 10.41 -1.49 -24.06
CA ILE A 253 10.18 -2.16 -25.34
C ILE A 253 10.11 -1.15 -26.49
N VAL A 254 9.38 -0.04 -26.33
CA VAL A 254 9.28 1.01 -27.36
C VAL A 254 10.63 1.68 -27.61
N SER A 255 11.40 1.95 -26.53
CA SER A 255 12.74 2.54 -26.66
C SER A 255 13.67 1.62 -27.46
N ARG A 256 13.65 0.32 -27.16
CA ARG A 256 14.46 -0.68 -27.89
C ARG A 256 14.00 -0.85 -29.32
N PHE A 257 12.71 -0.91 -29.58
CA PHE A 257 12.17 -0.95 -30.94
C PHE A 257 12.65 0.23 -31.78
N ARG A 258 12.58 1.45 -31.25
CA ARG A 258 13.06 2.66 -31.94
C ARG A 258 14.60 2.67 -32.13
N GLU A 259 15.36 2.05 -31.24
CA GLU A 259 16.79 1.85 -31.39
C GLU A 259 17.08 0.92 -32.56
N GLU A 260 16.40 -0.22 -32.65
CA GLU A 260 16.59 -1.20 -33.73
C GLU A 260 16.15 -0.68 -35.09
N LEU A 261 15.08 0.14 -35.16
CA LEU A 261 14.70 0.84 -36.39
C LEU A 261 15.80 1.81 -36.86
N ARG A 262 16.44 2.55 -35.94
CA ARG A 262 17.55 3.43 -36.30
C ARG A 262 18.80 2.67 -36.74
N ASN A 263 18.96 1.44 -36.28
CA ASN A 263 20.01 0.53 -36.73
C ASN A 263 19.71 -0.11 -38.13
N GLY A 264 18.59 0.25 -38.75
CA GLY A 264 18.23 -0.17 -40.10
C GLY A 264 17.40 -1.47 -40.19
N LEU A 265 16.93 -2.04 -39.08
CA LEU A 265 16.05 -3.20 -39.11
C LEU A 265 14.64 -2.83 -39.57
N GLY A 266 14.00 -3.72 -40.33
CA GLY A 266 12.60 -3.60 -40.66
C GLY A 266 11.68 -3.67 -39.47
N HIS A 267 10.47 -3.09 -39.54
CA HIS A 267 9.51 -2.96 -38.42
C HIS A 267 9.27 -4.30 -37.68
N ARG A 268 9.13 -5.39 -38.46
CA ARG A 268 8.86 -6.72 -37.87
C ARG A 268 10.08 -7.26 -37.09
N ASP A 269 11.25 -7.17 -37.68
CA ASP A 269 12.48 -7.68 -37.09
C ASP A 269 12.89 -6.83 -35.89
N ALA A 270 12.73 -5.51 -35.98
CA ALA A 270 12.93 -4.58 -34.85
C ALA A 270 12.02 -4.93 -33.66
N ALA A 271 10.72 -5.24 -33.90
CA ALA A 271 9.79 -5.65 -32.87
C ALA A 271 10.17 -6.99 -32.24
N ILE A 272 10.55 -7.98 -33.07
CA ILE A 272 11.04 -9.29 -32.57
C ILE A 272 12.29 -9.09 -31.70
N ARG A 273 13.25 -8.29 -32.18
CA ARG A 273 14.51 -8.03 -31.45
C ARG A 273 14.26 -7.29 -30.13
N ALA A 274 13.32 -6.32 -30.13
CA ALA A 274 12.94 -5.61 -28.91
C ALA A 274 12.35 -6.53 -27.84
N VAL A 275 11.50 -7.50 -28.22
CA VAL A 275 10.96 -8.49 -27.29
C VAL A 275 12.03 -9.49 -26.82
N GLN A 276 12.93 -9.90 -27.71
CA GLN A 276 14.02 -10.80 -27.35
C GLN A 276 15.00 -10.22 -26.33
N THR A 277 15.21 -8.90 -26.36
CA THR A 277 16.12 -8.16 -25.49
C THR A 277 15.38 -7.51 -24.32
N ALA A 278 14.69 -6.39 -24.55
CA ALA A 278 13.96 -5.66 -23.52
C ALA A 278 12.81 -6.47 -22.90
N GLY A 279 12.06 -7.24 -23.74
CA GLY A 279 10.97 -8.08 -23.23
C GLY A 279 11.42 -9.17 -22.27
N ARG A 280 12.65 -9.66 -22.43
CA ARG A 280 13.25 -10.58 -21.46
C ARG A 280 13.50 -9.92 -20.11
N THR A 281 14.04 -8.71 -20.11
CA THR A 281 14.27 -7.94 -18.89
C THR A 281 12.94 -7.61 -18.20
N VAL A 282 11.90 -7.25 -18.99
CA VAL A 282 10.53 -7.04 -18.48
C VAL A 282 9.99 -8.31 -17.79
N LEU A 283 10.21 -9.49 -18.37
CA LEU A 283 9.76 -10.75 -17.75
C LEU A 283 10.42 -11.01 -16.39
N PHE A 284 11.73 -10.74 -16.30
CA PHE A 284 12.45 -10.87 -15.02
C PHE A 284 11.98 -9.88 -13.98
N SER A 285 11.84 -8.63 -14.37
CA SER A 285 11.31 -7.55 -13.56
C SER A 285 9.91 -7.91 -13.05
N ALA A 286 9.01 -8.31 -13.93
CA ALA A 286 7.67 -8.75 -13.55
C ALA A 286 7.69 -9.93 -12.56
N LEU A 287 8.60 -10.88 -12.75
CA LEU A 287 8.74 -12.04 -11.85
C LEU A 287 9.20 -11.59 -10.44
N THR A 288 10.19 -10.69 -10.36
CA THR A 288 10.67 -10.20 -9.05
C THR A 288 9.61 -9.43 -8.29
N VAL A 289 8.85 -8.55 -8.97
CA VAL A 289 7.75 -7.81 -8.35
C VAL A 289 6.62 -8.75 -7.94
N ALA A 290 6.22 -9.67 -8.82
CA ALA A 290 5.17 -10.64 -8.51
C ALA A 290 5.53 -11.52 -7.31
N LEU A 291 6.77 -11.98 -7.21
CA LEU A 291 7.24 -12.76 -6.05
C LEU A 291 7.25 -11.93 -4.77
N ALA A 292 7.73 -10.69 -4.83
CA ALA A 292 7.73 -9.81 -3.67
C ALA A 292 6.30 -9.53 -3.15
N LEU A 293 5.34 -9.30 -4.06
CA LEU A 293 3.94 -9.08 -3.70
C LEU A 293 3.24 -10.38 -3.26
N ALA A 294 3.58 -11.54 -3.86
CA ALA A 294 3.03 -12.83 -3.45
C ALA A 294 3.36 -13.18 -2.00
N VAL A 295 4.46 -12.67 -1.45
CA VAL A 295 4.82 -12.87 -0.03
C VAL A 295 3.77 -12.30 0.92
N LEU A 296 3.01 -11.27 0.54
CA LEU A 296 1.92 -10.73 1.34
C LEU A 296 0.84 -11.79 1.66
N SER A 297 0.73 -12.86 0.85
CA SER A 297 -0.20 -13.96 1.10
C SER A 297 0.17 -14.84 2.31
N VAL A 298 1.40 -14.71 2.84
CA VAL A 298 1.85 -15.42 4.05
C VAL A 298 1.11 -14.93 5.31
N PHE A 299 0.69 -13.66 5.31
CA PHE A 299 -0.04 -13.07 6.43
C PHE A 299 -1.51 -13.52 6.44
N ASN A 300 -2.08 -13.73 7.64
CA ASN A 300 -3.46 -14.22 7.78
C ASN A 300 -4.53 -13.13 7.55
N LEU A 301 -4.12 -11.88 7.39
CA LEU A 301 -5.00 -10.74 7.18
C LEU A 301 -5.47 -10.70 5.73
N TYR A 302 -6.78 -10.75 5.47
CA TYR A 302 -7.29 -10.70 4.08
C TYR A 302 -6.99 -9.35 3.41
N PHE A 303 -6.79 -8.28 4.18
CA PHE A 303 -6.25 -7.02 3.70
C PHE A 303 -4.94 -7.22 2.92
N LEU A 304 -3.91 -7.82 3.55
CA LEU A 304 -2.61 -8.05 2.91
C LEU A 304 -2.69 -9.08 1.77
N LYS A 305 -3.48 -10.15 1.94
CA LYS A 305 -3.72 -11.15 0.88
C LYS A 305 -4.33 -10.51 -0.36
N SER A 306 -5.24 -9.56 -0.18
CA SER A 306 -5.88 -8.83 -1.28
C SER A 306 -4.86 -8.03 -2.10
N PHE A 307 -3.87 -7.44 -1.46
CA PHE A 307 -2.77 -6.77 -2.15
C PHE A 307 -1.85 -7.74 -2.88
N ALA A 308 -1.65 -8.97 -2.35
CA ALA A 308 -0.95 -10.02 -3.09
C ALA A 308 -1.70 -10.37 -4.38
N TYR A 309 -3.00 -10.63 -4.30
CA TYR A 309 -3.84 -11.01 -5.45
C TYR A 309 -3.87 -9.88 -6.50
N ALA A 310 -4.15 -8.66 -6.06
CA ALA A 310 -4.18 -7.48 -6.93
C ALA A 310 -2.83 -7.21 -7.59
N GLY A 311 -1.76 -7.22 -6.80
CA GLY A 311 -0.43 -6.92 -7.25
C GLY A 311 0.10 -7.95 -8.24
N VAL A 312 -0.02 -9.25 -7.93
CA VAL A 312 0.38 -10.30 -8.86
C VAL A 312 -0.44 -10.26 -10.14
N ALA A 313 -1.76 -10.08 -10.04
CA ALA A 313 -2.65 -9.99 -11.21
C ALA A 313 -2.26 -8.85 -12.13
N VAL A 314 -2.03 -7.66 -11.59
CA VAL A 314 -1.70 -6.47 -12.39
C VAL A 314 -0.30 -6.56 -13.00
N VAL A 315 0.68 -7.09 -12.26
CA VAL A 315 2.05 -7.30 -12.77
C VAL A 315 2.05 -8.26 -13.96
N VAL A 316 1.34 -9.40 -13.81
CA VAL A 316 1.22 -10.41 -14.88
C VAL A 316 0.48 -9.83 -16.08
N ALA A 317 -0.62 -9.10 -15.86
CA ALA A 317 -1.39 -8.48 -16.93
C ALA A 317 -0.56 -7.42 -17.69
N ALA A 318 0.17 -6.54 -16.97
CA ALA A 318 1.02 -5.52 -17.56
C ALA A 318 2.17 -6.13 -18.37
N ALA A 319 2.85 -7.15 -17.83
CA ALA A 319 3.94 -7.83 -18.53
C ALA A 319 3.42 -8.57 -19.78
N ALA A 320 2.31 -9.31 -19.67
CA ALA A 320 1.71 -10.01 -20.79
C ALA A 320 1.27 -9.04 -21.89
N ALA A 321 0.60 -7.94 -21.53
CA ALA A 321 0.19 -6.91 -22.48
C ALA A 321 1.40 -6.26 -23.17
N SER A 322 2.45 -5.93 -22.42
CA SER A 322 3.67 -5.33 -22.98
C SER A 322 4.42 -6.28 -23.92
N ILE A 323 4.42 -7.59 -23.63
CA ILE A 323 5.15 -8.58 -24.46
C ILE A 323 4.33 -9.03 -25.67
N VAL A 324 2.99 -9.02 -25.60
CA VAL A 324 2.11 -9.55 -26.65
C VAL A 324 1.45 -8.44 -27.46
N LEU A 325 0.81 -7.47 -26.81
CA LEU A 325 0.01 -6.44 -27.50
C LEU A 325 0.88 -5.34 -28.08
N LEU A 326 1.90 -4.92 -27.35
CA LEU A 326 2.73 -3.80 -27.77
C LEU A 326 3.52 -4.10 -29.06
N PRO A 327 4.18 -5.28 -29.25
CA PRO A 327 4.84 -5.60 -30.51
C PRO A 327 3.89 -5.64 -31.71
N ALA A 328 2.66 -6.15 -31.52
CA ALA A 328 1.63 -6.13 -32.55
C ALA A 328 1.25 -4.70 -32.96
N ALA A 329 1.06 -3.81 -31.98
CA ALA A 329 0.78 -2.39 -32.21
C ALA A 329 1.95 -1.68 -32.91
N LEU A 330 3.19 -1.94 -32.50
CA LEU A 330 4.38 -1.33 -33.08
C LEU A 330 4.59 -1.73 -34.54
N VAL A 331 4.33 -2.98 -34.91
CA VAL A 331 4.40 -3.43 -36.32
C VAL A 331 3.34 -2.77 -37.18
N LEU A 332 2.10 -2.60 -36.70
CA LEU A 332 1.04 -1.93 -37.46
C LEU A 332 1.27 -0.44 -37.60
N LEU A 333 1.82 0.21 -36.60
CA LEU A 333 2.12 1.63 -36.63
C LEU A 333 3.37 1.93 -37.49
N GLY A 334 4.36 1.04 -37.50
CA GLY A 334 5.63 1.23 -38.21
C GLY A 334 6.24 2.61 -37.91
N ASP A 335 6.56 3.37 -38.97
CA ASP A 335 7.14 4.72 -38.83
C ASP A 335 6.20 5.73 -38.22
N ARG A 336 4.87 5.48 -38.24
CA ARG A 336 3.86 6.34 -37.59
C ARG A 336 4.02 6.44 -36.10
N VAL A 337 4.75 5.52 -35.49
CA VAL A 337 5.11 5.59 -34.06
C VAL A 337 5.86 6.89 -33.71
N ASN A 338 6.54 7.50 -34.69
CA ASN A 338 7.24 8.77 -34.55
C ASN A 338 6.42 9.99 -35.04
N ALA A 339 5.19 9.78 -35.51
CA ALA A 339 4.33 10.86 -35.95
C ALA A 339 3.84 11.74 -34.78
N LEU A 340 3.36 12.94 -35.11
CA LEU A 340 2.97 13.96 -34.14
C LEU A 340 4.13 14.28 -33.15
N ASP A 341 5.32 14.63 -33.74
CA ASP A 341 6.50 14.99 -32.94
C ASP A 341 6.28 16.33 -32.20
N ALA A 342 5.89 16.19 -30.93
CA ALA A 342 5.67 17.33 -30.04
C ALA A 342 6.98 18.11 -29.77
N ARG A 343 8.16 17.43 -29.80
CA ARG A 343 9.44 18.11 -29.62
C ARG A 343 9.79 18.98 -30.82
N ALA A 344 9.43 18.56 -32.03
CA ALA A 344 9.63 19.38 -33.22
C ALA A 344 8.77 20.65 -33.15
N GLY A 345 7.51 20.53 -32.68
CA GLY A 345 6.63 21.67 -32.46
C GLY A 345 7.19 22.65 -31.42
N LEU A 346 7.56 22.13 -30.23
CA LEU A 346 8.17 22.94 -29.16
C LEU A 346 9.51 23.57 -29.57
N ARG A 347 10.37 22.85 -30.30
CA ARG A 347 11.63 23.41 -30.79
C ARG A 347 11.41 24.57 -31.78
N ARG A 348 10.44 24.43 -32.70
CA ARG A 348 10.06 25.51 -33.61
C ARG A 348 9.55 26.73 -32.84
N LEU A 349 8.74 26.51 -31.81
CA LEU A 349 8.19 27.57 -30.96
C LEU A 349 9.29 28.33 -30.20
N PHE A 350 10.32 27.60 -29.71
CA PHE A 350 11.42 28.18 -28.91
C PHE A 350 12.72 28.39 -29.71
N GLY A 351 12.73 28.25 -31.04
CA GLY A 351 13.90 28.49 -31.89
C GLY A 351 15.12 27.63 -31.61
N ARG A 352 14.94 26.43 -31.01
CA ARG A 352 16.05 25.54 -30.59
C ARG A 352 16.47 24.61 -31.72
N PRO A 353 17.79 24.39 -31.93
CA PRO A 353 18.29 23.46 -32.95
C PRO A 353 17.92 22.00 -32.65
N ALA A 354 17.99 21.15 -33.66
CA ALA A 354 17.81 19.71 -33.48
C ALA A 354 18.88 19.14 -32.54
N PRO A 355 18.52 18.20 -31.65
CA PRO A 355 19.51 17.60 -30.75
C PRO A 355 20.51 16.78 -31.56
N VAL A 356 21.78 17.04 -31.34
CA VAL A 356 22.89 16.24 -31.87
C VAL A 356 22.98 14.94 -31.05
N PHE A 357 23.24 13.83 -31.72
CA PHE A 357 23.50 12.56 -31.03
C PHE A 357 24.81 12.70 -30.25
N VAL A 358 24.72 12.55 -28.95
CA VAL A 358 25.87 12.58 -28.04
C VAL A 358 26.25 11.15 -27.72
N ALA A 359 27.51 10.75 -27.96
CA ALA A 359 28.02 9.45 -27.58
C ALA A 359 27.85 9.23 -26.07
N PRO A 360 27.62 7.99 -25.60
CA PRO A 360 27.41 7.69 -24.17
C PRO A 360 28.51 8.22 -23.26
N GLU A 361 29.75 8.19 -23.74
CA GLU A 361 30.94 8.66 -23.03
C GLU A 361 30.97 10.20 -22.81
N GLN A 362 30.25 10.95 -23.62
CA GLN A 362 30.11 12.41 -23.52
C GLN A 362 28.91 12.83 -22.69
N SER A 363 28.07 11.90 -22.24
CA SER A 363 26.87 12.18 -21.48
C SER A 363 27.17 12.74 -20.08
N ARG A 364 26.23 13.50 -19.52
CA ARG A 364 26.35 13.98 -18.13
C ARG A 364 26.40 12.81 -17.16
N TRP A 365 25.63 11.75 -17.40
CA TRP A 365 25.63 10.54 -16.58
C TRP A 365 26.98 9.86 -16.52
N TYR A 366 27.66 9.72 -17.65
CA TYR A 366 29.02 9.15 -17.69
C TYR A 366 30.01 9.96 -16.85
N ARG A 367 29.96 11.28 -16.96
CA ARG A 367 30.83 12.17 -16.14
C ARG A 367 30.54 12.08 -14.66
N THR A 368 29.24 12.08 -14.28
CA THR A 368 28.83 11.97 -12.87
C THR A 368 29.28 10.63 -12.29
N VAL A 369 29.05 9.51 -12.98
CA VAL A 369 29.44 8.19 -12.49
C VAL A 369 30.96 8.04 -12.38
N ASN A 370 31.73 8.57 -13.33
CA ASN A 370 33.19 8.57 -13.21
C ASN A 370 33.69 9.40 -12.02
N TRP A 371 33.05 10.54 -11.73
CA TRP A 371 33.38 11.33 -10.56
C TRP A 371 33.05 10.52 -9.27
N VAL A 372 31.89 9.90 -9.19
CA VAL A 372 31.47 9.04 -8.08
C VAL A 372 32.45 7.88 -7.87
N MET A 373 32.84 7.20 -8.95
CA MET A 373 33.77 6.07 -8.85
C MET A 373 35.19 6.48 -8.45
N ARG A 374 35.63 7.70 -8.77
CA ARG A 374 36.90 8.26 -8.27
C ARG A 374 36.85 8.55 -6.77
N HIS A 375 35.69 8.88 -6.24
CA HIS A 375 35.46 9.18 -4.82
C HIS A 375 34.57 8.11 -4.15
N ALA A 376 34.72 6.83 -4.55
CA ALA A 376 33.77 5.79 -4.20
C ALA A 376 33.60 5.58 -2.67
N LEU A 377 34.70 5.60 -1.91
CA LEU A 377 34.63 5.41 -0.45
C LEU A 377 33.91 6.56 0.27
N PRO A 378 34.30 7.83 0.11
CA PRO A 378 33.59 8.93 0.77
C PRO A 378 32.12 9.04 0.33
N VAL A 379 31.81 8.84 -0.95
CA VAL A 379 30.44 8.84 -1.45
C VAL A 379 29.61 7.74 -0.78
N THR A 380 30.15 6.54 -0.68
CA THR A 380 29.47 5.42 0.00
C THR A 380 29.22 5.74 1.47
N LEU A 381 30.23 6.19 2.20
CA LEU A 381 30.11 6.51 3.62
C LEU A 381 29.08 7.60 3.89
N VAL A 382 29.12 8.68 3.11
CA VAL A 382 28.16 9.81 3.25
C VAL A 382 26.73 9.36 2.97
N ILE A 383 26.50 8.60 1.90
CA ILE A 383 25.15 8.14 1.55
C ILE A 383 24.64 7.14 2.60
N VAL A 384 25.46 6.18 3.02
CA VAL A 384 25.07 5.20 4.05
C VAL A 384 24.76 5.90 5.38
N ALA A 385 25.62 6.85 5.80
CA ALA A 385 25.39 7.63 7.02
C ALA A 385 24.11 8.46 6.92
N ALA A 386 23.84 9.10 5.78
CA ALA A 386 22.61 9.86 5.55
C ALA A 386 21.36 8.96 5.59
N LEU A 387 21.40 7.79 4.94
CA LEU A 387 20.28 6.84 4.96
C LEU A 387 20.00 6.30 6.36
N LEU A 388 21.04 6.01 7.15
CA LEU A 388 20.90 5.58 8.55
C LEU A 388 20.36 6.72 9.42
N ALA A 389 20.83 7.95 9.23
CA ALA A 389 20.33 9.11 9.96
C ALA A 389 18.83 9.38 9.67
N ILE A 390 18.43 9.33 8.39
CA ILE A 390 17.03 9.48 7.97
C ILE A 390 16.19 8.30 8.48
N GLY A 391 16.77 7.12 8.56
CA GLY A 391 16.09 5.91 9.08
C GLY A 391 15.95 5.86 10.60
N SER A 392 16.75 6.64 11.34
CA SER A 392 16.80 6.55 12.81
C SER A 392 15.44 6.79 13.51
N PRO A 393 14.51 7.65 13.05
CA PRO A 393 13.20 7.81 13.68
C PRO A 393 12.38 6.52 13.71
N PHE A 394 12.63 5.56 12.80
CA PHE A 394 11.93 4.29 12.79
C PHE A 394 12.17 3.44 14.06
N LEU A 395 13.26 3.67 14.78
CA LEU A 395 13.51 3.03 16.08
C LEU A 395 12.50 3.45 17.15
N GLY A 396 11.84 4.60 16.98
CA GLY A 396 10.80 5.13 17.84
C GLY A 396 9.38 4.92 17.31
N VAL A 397 9.18 4.02 16.36
CA VAL A 397 7.87 3.77 15.74
C VAL A 397 6.84 3.33 16.78
N LYS A 398 5.65 3.92 16.71
CA LYS A 398 4.45 3.51 17.45
C LYS A 398 3.47 2.96 16.44
N PHE A 399 2.89 1.83 16.76
CA PHE A 399 1.85 1.23 15.96
C PHE A 399 0.49 1.45 16.60
N GLY A 400 -0.57 1.53 15.78
CA GLY A 400 -1.93 1.65 16.23
C GLY A 400 -2.91 1.26 15.14
N TYR A 401 -4.12 0.91 15.55
CA TYR A 401 -5.18 0.50 14.64
C TYR A 401 -5.83 1.71 13.96
N PRO A 402 -6.30 1.60 12.71
CA PRO A 402 -7.00 2.71 12.03
C PRO A 402 -8.27 3.09 12.78
N ASP A 403 -8.32 4.29 13.32
CA ASP A 403 -9.49 4.90 13.96
C ASP A 403 -9.90 6.18 13.22
N ASP A 404 -10.77 6.99 13.81
CA ASP A 404 -11.22 8.28 13.22
C ASP A 404 -10.06 9.23 12.89
N ARG A 405 -8.89 9.07 13.53
CA ARG A 405 -7.70 9.92 13.30
C ARG A 405 -7.08 9.74 11.93
N VAL A 406 -7.42 8.67 11.19
CA VAL A 406 -6.98 8.51 9.79
C VAL A 406 -7.71 9.46 8.84
N MET A 407 -8.82 10.05 9.26
CA MET A 407 -9.60 11.02 8.51
C MET A 407 -9.17 12.46 8.81
N PRO A 408 -9.36 13.40 7.88
CA PRO A 408 -9.06 14.80 8.12
C PRO A 408 -9.96 15.39 9.23
N ALA A 409 -9.46 16.39 9.95
CA ALA A 409 -10.13 17.03 11.08
C ALA A 409 -11.56 17.58 10.77
N GLY A 410 -11.87 17.83 9.50
CA GLY A 410 -13.20 18.32 9.08
C GLY A 410 -14.22 17.23 8.73
N SER A 411 -13.87 15.93 8.84
CA SER A 411 -14.81 14.84 8.59
C SER A 411 -15.76 14.61 9.77
N ALA A 412 -16.97 14.11 9.49
CA ALA A 412 -17.98 13.89 10.54
C ALA A 412 -17.51 12.84 11.57
N SER A 413 -17.00 11.72 11.12
CA SER A 413 -16.49 10.65 11.99
C SER A 413 -15.32 11.13 12.87
N ARG A 414 -14.42 11.97 12.34
CA ARG A 414 -13.33 12.58 13.13
C ARG A 414 -13.85 13.55 14.18
N ALA A 415 -14.78 14.41 13.82
CA ALA A 415 -15.39 15.35 14.76
C ALA A 415 -16.09 14.63 15.91
N VAL A 416 -16.81 13.53 15.62
CA VAL A 416 -17.42 12.66 16.65
C VAL A 416 -16.36 12.03 17.54
N GLY A 417 -15.28 11.50 16.98
CA GLY A 417 -14.18 10.92 17.77
C GLY A 417 -13.52 11.93 18.70
N ASP A 418 -13.26 13.14 18.21
CA ASP A 418 -12.69 14.23 19.02
C ASP A 418 -13.64 14.67 20.14
N GLU A 419 -14.95 14.79 19.87
CA GLU A 419 -15.98 15.11 20.87
C GLU A 419 -16.09 14.00 21.93
N LEU A 420 -16.08 12.72 21.52
CA LEU A 420 -16.10 11.58 22.46
C LEU A 420 -14.91 11.62 23.40
N ARG A 421 -13.71 11.87 22.89
CA ARG A 421 -12.49 11.98 23.69
C ARG A 421 -12.52 13.17 24.65
N GLY A 422 -13.06 14.30 24.20
CA GLY A 422 -13.04 15.54 24.99
C GLY A 422 -14.21 15.68 25.98
N GLN A 423 -15.39 15.23 25.59
CA GLN A 423 -16.65 15.55 26.30
C GLN A 423 -17.35 14.34 26.94
N PHE A 424 -16.92 13.10 26.61
CA PHE A 424 -17.56 11.88 27.11
C PHE A 424 -16.54 10.92 27.80
N PRO A 425 -15.95 11.34 28.91
CA PRO A 425 -14.89 10.54 29.56
C PRO A 425 -15.34 9.14 29.97
N ALA A 426 -16.59 8.96 30.37
CA ALA A 426 -17.11 7.64 30.75
C ALA A 426 -17.31 6.71 29.54
N VAL A 427 -17.78 7.23 28.40
CA VAL A 427 -17.91 6.44 27.17
C VAL A 427 -16.54 6.13 26.59
N ASN A 428 -15.64 7.12 26.57
CA ASN A 428 -14.28 6.93 26.10
C ASN A 428 -13.50 5.94 26.99
N ALA A 429 -13.68 5.99 28.31
CA ALA A 429 -13.09 5.02 29.23
C ALA A 429 -13.67 3.61 29.04
N GLY A 430 -14.95 3.48 28.66
CA GLY A 430 -15.58 2.21 28.34
C GLY A 430 -15.06 1.54 27.05
N ASN A 431 -14.26 2.25 26.23
CA ASN A 431 -13.53 1.69 25.09
C ASN A 431 -12.23 0.95 25.50
N GLY A 432 -12.01 0.68 26.81
CA GLY A 432 -10.95 -0.18 27.33
C GLY A 432 -11.08 -1.62 26.87
N ALA A 433 -10.87 -2.57 27.77
CA ALA A 433 -11.04 -3.99 27.47
C ALA A 433 -12.43 -4.49 27.88
N THR A 434 -13.03 -5.34 27.06
CA THR A 434 -14.20 -6.15 27.44
C THR A 434 -13.78 -7.61 27.53
N ILE A 435 -14.07 -8.26 28.62
CA ILE A 435 -13.66 -9.62 28.94
C ILE A 435 -14.90 -10.51 28.93
N VAL A 436 -14.92 -11.53 28.08
CA VAL A 436 -16.03 -12.48 27.94
C VAL A 436 -15.68 -13.79 28.63
N LEU A 437 -16.52 -14.24 29.52
CA LEU A 437 -16.47 -15.54 30.20
C LEU A 437 -17.60 -16.41 29.63
N ASN A 438 -17.32 -17.05 28.48
CA ASN A 438 -18.31 -17.86 27.78
C ASN A 438 -18.68 -19.14 28.56
N GLY A 439 -19.97 -19.41 28.75
CA GLY A 439 -20.45 -20.56 29.51
C GLY A 439 -20.25 -20.48 31.02
N TYR A 440 -19.78 -19.36 31.56
CA TYR A 440 -19.55 -19.19 33.00
C TYR A 440 -20.54 -18.18 33.60
N SER A 441 -21.34 -18.63 34.55
CA SER A 441 -22.33 -17.83 35.27
C SER A 441 -22.07 -17.78 36.80
N GLY A 442 -20.84 -18.15 37.23
CA GLY A 442 -20.44 -18.11 38.64
C GLY A 442 -20.05 -16.71 39.10
N ASP A 443 -19.63 -16.64 40.39
CA ASP A 443 -19.21 -15.36 40.99
C ASP A 443 -17.92 -14.81 40.38
N VAL A 444 -17.95 -13.54 39.97
CA VAL A 444 -16.82 -12.78 39.42
C VAL A 444 -16.32 -11.67 40.36
N THR A 445 -16.83 -11.60 41.61
CA THR A 445 -16.48 -10.56 42.57
C THR A 445 -14.96 -10.46 42.79
N GLY A 446 -14.29 -11.59 43.03
CA GLY A 446 -12.84 -11.65 43.20
C GLY A 446 -12.08 -11.20 41.96
N TYR A 447 -12.51 -11.63 40.78
CA TYR A 447 -11.89 -11.27 39.52
C TYR A 447 -12.06 -9.77 39.19
N ALA A 448 -13.28 -9.25 39.31
CA ALA A 448 -13.56 -7.81 39.12
C ALA A 448 -12.80 -6.92 40.12
N THR A 449 -12.70 -7.36 41.38
CA THR A 449 -11.90 -6.68 42.40
C THR A 449 -10.42 -6.64 42.01
N ALA A 450 -9.85 -7.74 41.54
CA ALA A 450 -8.43 -7.82 41.14
C ALA A 450 -8.15 -6.98 39.91
N LEU A 451 -9.00 -7.06 38.88
CA LEU A 451 -8.89 -6.24 37.67
C LEU A 451 -8.93 -4.74 38.00
N SER A 452 -9.80 -4.32 38.93
CA SER A 452 -9.95 -2.90 39.29
C SER A 452 -8.73 -2.31 40.04
N LYS A 453 -7.78 -3.14 40.44
CA LYS A 453 -6.51 -2.72 41.07
C LYS A 453 -5.37 -2.55 40.08
N VAL A 454 -5.57 -2.93 38.81
CA VAL A 454 -4.55 -2.77 37.77
C VAL A 454 -4.34 -1.28 37.49
N ASP A 455 -3.10 -0.87 37.35
CA ASP A 455 -2.73 0.53 37.10
C ASP A 455 -3.43 1.12 35.89
N GLY A 456 -4.02 2.31 36.07
CA GLY A 456 -4.74 3.03 35.01
C GLY A 456 -6.18 2.54 34.76
N VAL A 457 -6.64 1.49 35.43
CA VAL A 457 -8.06 1.08 35.45
C VAL A 457 -8.86 2.05 36.29
N SER A 458 -9.84 2.69 35.65
CA SER A 458 -10.75 3.64 36.31
C SER A 458 -11.91 2.94 37.00
N ALA A 459 -12.45 1.89 36.39
CA ALA A 459 -13.52 1.06 36.95
C ALA A 459 -13.61 -0.28 36.22
N VAL A 460 -14.17 -1.28 36.90
CA VAL A 460 -14.57 -2.57 36.30
C VAL A 460 -16.05 -2.75 36.51
N LEU A 461 -16.81 -2.90 35.43
CA LEU A 461 -18.23 -3.19 35.45
C LEU A 461 -18.43 -4.70 35.26
N SER A 462 -19.25 -5.31 36.07
CA SER A 462 -19.55 -6.75 36.04
C SER A 462 -20.97 -7.02 36.54
N ASP A 463 -21.44 -8.24 36.37
CA ASP A 463 -22.73 -8.69 36.96
C ASP A 463 -22.71 -8.66 38.50
N ALA A 464 -21.54 -8.72 39.14
CA ALA A 464 -21.38 -8.60 40.59
C ALA A 464 -21.42 -7.14 41.10
N GLY A 465 -21.29 -6.14 40.20
CA GLY A 465 -21.28 -4.71 40.54
C GLY A 465 -20.22 -3.92 39.79
N VAL A 466 -20.07 -2.66 40.20
CA VAL A 466 -19.02 -1.74 39.69
C VAL A 466 -17.93 -1.63 40.75
N TYR A 467 -16.68 -1.89 40.32
CA TYR A 467 -15.51 -1.90 41.22
C TYR A 467 -14.51 -0.81 40.83
N VAL A 468 -14.00 -0.09 41.82
CA VAL A 468 -12.99 0.96 41.68
C VAL A 468 -11.92 0.72 42.72
N SER A 469 -10.66 0.62 42.31
CA SER A 469 -9.50 0.41 43.22
C SER A 469 -9.70 -0.71 44.27
N GLY A 470 -10.37 -1.78 43.87
CA GLY A 470 -10.65 -2.94 44.73
C GLY A 470 -11.92 -2.84 45.59
N GLY A 471 -12.61 -1.71 45.61
CA GLY A 471 -13.86 -1.51 46.32
C GLY A 471 -15.08 -1.57 45.42
N ARG A 472 -16.19 -2.18 45.89
CA ARG A 472 -17.46 -2.15 45.20
C ARG A 472 -18.14 -0.79 45.42
N MET A 473 -18.42 -0.05 44.35
CA MET A 473 -18.95 1.32 44.41
C MET A 473 -20.43 1.44 44.03
N ALA A 474 -20.93 0.50 43.19
CA ALA A 474 -22.31 0.52 42.75
C ALA A 474 -22.87 -0.87 42.47
N SER A 475 -24.21 -0.94 42.36
CA SER A 475 -24.91 -2.14 41.88
C SER A 475 -24.54 -2.51 40.45
N PRO A 476 -24.74 -3.80 40.04
CA PRO A 476 -24.40 -4.25 38.71
C PRO A 476 -25.23 -3.51 37.64
N PRO A 477 -24.61 -3.16 36.50
CA PRO A 477 -25.36 -2.76 35.32
C PRO A 477 -26.23 -3.94 34.81
N PRO A 478 -27.41 -3.68 34.26
CA PRO A 478 -28.25 -4.75 33.73
C PRO A 478 -27.65 -5.38 32.46
N GLY A 479 -27.90 -6.68 32.25
CA GLY A 479 -27.57 -7.36 31.01
C GLY A 479 -26.13 -7.82 30.84
N MET A 480 -25.32 -7.83 31.92
CA MET A 480 -23.94 -8.29 31.87
C MET A 480 -23.77 -9.81 32.02
N ALA A 481 -24.82 -10.53 32.39
CA ALA A 481 -24.87 -11.99 32.47
C ALA A 481 -26.18 -12.54 31.91
N ASN A 482 -26.10 -13.75 31.36
CA ASN A 482 -27.24 -14.53 30.86
C ASN A 482 -26.91 -16.03 30.88
N ALA A 483 -27.77 -16.87 30.30
CA ALA A 483 -27.54 -18.32 30.24
C ALA A 483 -26.30 -18.74 29.43
N SER A 484 -25.82 -17.89 28.52
CA SER A 484 -24.62 -18.13 27.70
C SER A 484 -23.32 -17.73 28.38
N GLY A 485 -23.37 -17.09 29.55
CA GLY A 485 -22.22 -16.64 30.30
C GLY A 485 -22.32 -15.19 30.77
N GLN A 486 -21.19 -14.56 30.99
CA GLN A 486 -21.14 -13.16 31.41
C GLN A 486 -19.94 -12.42 30.81
N TYR A 487 -19.99 -11.10 30.82
CA TYR A 487 -18.88 -10.25 30.43
C TYR A 487 -18.59 -9.15 31.45
N LEU A 488 -17.36 -8.70 31.46
CA LEU A 488 -16.90 -7.57 32.25
C LEU A 488 -16.38 -6.47 31.32
N THR A 489 -16.61 -5.21 31.69
CA THR A 489 -16.03 -4.07 30.97
C THR A 489 -15.02 -3.38 31.86
N VAL A 490 -13.78 -3.26 31.39
CA VAL A 490 -12.69 -2.56 32.07
C VAL A 490 -12.60 -1.15 31.50
N ALA A 491 -12.99 -0.17 32.27
CA ALA A 491 -12.86 1.24 31.92
C ALA A 491 -11.43 1.72 32.24
N THR A 492 -10.80 2.43 31.30
CA THR A 492 -9.44 2.94 31.45
C THR A 492 -9.30 4.36 30.87
N SER A 493 -8.41 5.15 31.47
CA SER A 493 -7.98 6.45 30.94
C SER A 493 -6.70 6.36 30.09
N VAL A 494 -6.11 5.17 29.97
CA VAL A 494 -4.86 4.93 29.25
C VAL A 494 -5.18 4.78 27.76
N ASP A 495 -4.43 5.48 26.91
CA ASP A 495 -4.55 5.31 25.45
C ASP A 495 -4.18 3.85 25.06
N PRO A 496 -5.09 3.08 24.43
CA PRO A 496 -4.89 1.69 24.06
C PRO A 496 -3.69 1.46 23.13
N TYR A 497 -3.35 2.43 22.30
CA TYR A 497 -2.23 2.34 21.34
C TYR A 497 -0.90 2.80 21.91
N SER A 498 -0.87 3.18 23.19
CA SER A 498 0.36 3.57 23.88
C SER A 498 1.10 2.36 24.45
N THR A 499 2.41 2.53 24.72
CA THR A 499 3.20 1.53 25.45
C THR A 499 2.61 1.25 26.86
N ALA A 500 1.98 2.25 27.46
CA ALA A 500 1.27 2.10 28.74
C ALA A 500 0.01 1.23 28.59
N GLY A 501 -0.78 1.45 27.52
CA GLY A 501 -1.95 0.63 27.19
C GLY A 501 -1.60 -0.83 26.95
N GLN A 502 -0.58 -1.10 26.18
CA GLN A 502 -0.08 -2.46 25.95
C GLN A 502 0.47 -3.13 27.22
N ARG A 503 1.05 -2.35 28.13
CA ARG A 503 1.47 -2.86 29.45
C ARG A 503 0.27 -3.19 30.33
N GLN A 504 -0.72 -2.29 30.36
CA GLN A 504 -1.96 -2.51 31.10
C GLN A 504 -2.69 -3.75 30.61
N LEU A 505 -2.81 -3.94 29.30
CA LEU A 505 -3.43 -5.12 28.72
C LEU A 505 -2.74 -6.41 29.21
N ARG A 506 -1.41 -6.46 29.17
CA ARG A 506 -0.67 -7.63 29.72
C ARG A 506 -0.91 -7.85 31.21
N GLN A 507 -1.07 -6.78 31.99
CA GLN A 507 -1.41 -6.89 33.41
C GLN A 507 -2.84 -7.42 33.60
N LEU A 508 -3.79 -7.01 32.78
CA LEU A 508 -5.17 -7.53 32.79
C LEU A 508 -5.22 -9.02 32.46
N HIS A 509 -4.49 -9.47 31.44
CA HIS A 509 -4.36 -10.90 31.11
C HIS A 509 -3.69 -11.72 32.20
N ALA A 510 -2.80 -11.13 33.02
CA ALA A 510 -2.11 -11.79 34.09
C ALA A 510 -2.99 -12.01 35.34
N VAL A 511 -4.16 -11.36 35.43
CA VAL A 511 -5.11 -11.57 36.51
C VAL A 511 -5.80 -12.93 36.36
N PRO A 512 -5.73 -13.85 37.33
CA PRO A 512 -6.35 -15.17 37.18
C PRO A 512 -7.86 -15.07 37.01
N ALA A 513 -8.36 -15.52 35.85
CA ALA A 513 -9.77 -15.55 35.56
C ALA A 513 -10.43 -16.82 36.11
N PRO A 514 -11.72 -16.77 36.52
CA PRO A 514 -12.43 -17.92 37.07
C PRO A 514 -12.80 -18.99 36.02
N ALA A 515 -12.72 -18.64 34.75
CA ALA A 515 -12.97 -19.48 33.57
C ALA A 515 -12.14 -18.98 32.36
N PRO A 516 -12.09 -19.72 31.26
CA PRO A 516 -11.44 -19.22 30.06
C PRO A 516 -12.01 -17.86 29.64
N ALA A 517 -11.16 -16.84 29.66
CA ALA A 517 -11.51 -15.46 29.35
C ALA A 517 -11.05 -15.11 27.94
N LEU A 518 -11.88 -14.39 27.19
CA LEU A 518 -11.52 -13.80 25.90
C LEU A 518 -11.64 -12.29 26.00
N PHE A 519 -10.62 -11.61 25.53
CA PHE A 519 -10.53 -10.16 25.58
C PHE A 519 -10.94 -9.54 24.24
N ALA A 520 -11.71 -8.46 24.31
CA ALA A 520 -12.07 -7.60 23.19
C ALA A 520 -11.74 -6.15 23.55
N GLY A 521 -11.70 -5.29 22.54
CA GLY A 521 -11.41 -3.85 22.69
C GLY A 521 -10.17 -3.44 21.90
N ASN A 522 -9.97 -2.12 21.79
CA ASN A 522 -8.95 -1.55 20.89
C ASN A 522 -7.52 -2.00 21.24
N ALA A 523 -7.20 -2.13 22.51
CA ALA A 523 -5.87 -2.58 22.94
C ALA A 523 -5.60 -4.04 22.54
N GLU A 524 -6.61 -4.92 22.63
CA GLU A 524 -6.51 -6.33 22.24
C GLU A 524 -6.42 -6.46 20.72
N ILE A 525 -7.24 -5.71 19.97
CA ILE A 525 -7.18 -5.67 18.49
C ILE A 525 -5.78 -5.29 18.02
N ASP A 526 -5.16 -4.29 18.65
CA ASP A 526 -3.79 -3.87 18.33
C ASP A 526 -2.76 -4.94 18.69
N ALA A 527 -2.87 -5.55 19.87
CA ALA A 527 -1.98 -6.61 20.32
C ALA A 527 -2.06 -7.86 19.42
N ASP A 528 -3.27 -8.31 19.08
CA ASP A 528 -3.51 -9.42 18.15
C ASP A 528 -2.92 -9.15 16.77
N GLY A 529 -3.15 -7.93 16.26
CA GLY A 529 -2.60 -7.48 14.99
C GLY A 529 -1.07 -7.52 14.97
N LEU A 530 -0.44 -6.92 15.97
CA LEU A 530 1.02 -6.90 16.10
C LEU A 530 1.60 -8.31 16.28
N HIS A 531 0.95 -9.16 17.08
CA HIS A 531 1.36 -10.55 17.27
C HIS A 531 1.28 -11.35 15.97
N SER A 532 0.15 -11.28 15.27
CA SER A 532 -0.07 -11.97 14.00
C SER A 532 0.93 -11.56 12.92
N LEU A 533 1.19 -10.25 12.81
CA LEU A 533 2.15 -9.71 11.85
C LEU A 533 3.59 -10.06 12.24
N GLY A 534 3.94 -9.88 13.52
CA GLY A 534 5.28 -10.14 14.04
C GLY A 534 5.70 -11.60 13.89
N ALA A 535 4.80 -12.55 14.13
CA ALA A 535 5.06 -13.98 13.98
C ALA A 535 5.40 -14.38 12.53
N ARG A 536 4.84 -13.68 11.54
CA ARG A 536 5.02 -13.99 10.09
C ARG A 536 6.08 -13.14 9.42
N LEU A 537 6.44 -12.00 10.00
CA LEU A 537 7.39 -11.04 9.42
C LEU A 537 8.77 -11.66 9.10
N PRO A 538 9.42 -12.48 9.98
CA PRO A 538 10.70 -13.09 9.66
C PRO A 538 10.63 -14.01 8.43
N LEU A 539 9.55 -14.78 8.29
CA LEU A 539 9.32 -15.63 7.14
C LEU A 539 9.14 -14.80 5.86
N ALA A 540 8.36 -13.73 5.92
CA ALA A 540 8.14 -12.84 4.79
C ALA A 540 9.46 -12.20 4.30
N VAL A 541 10.27 -11.67 5.21
CA VAL A 541 11.59 -11.09 4.90
C VAL A 541 12.53 -12.15 4.30
N ALA A 542 12.56 -13.37 4.87
CA ALA A 542 13.37 -14.45 4.34
C ALA A 542 12.94 -14.86 2.93
N LEU A 543 11.65 -14.94 2.65
CA LEU A 543 11.13 -15.29 1.32
C LEU A 543 11.44 -14.20 0.28
N ILE A 544 11.34 -12.93 0.63
CA ILE A 544 11.72 -11.82 -0.26
C ILE A 544 13.22 -11.86 -0.54
N ALA A 545 14.04 -11.99 0.48
CA ALA A 545 15.49 -12.04 0.32
C ALA A 545 15.91 -13.26 -0.53
N LEU A 546 15.33 -14.44 -0.27
CA LEU A 546 15.62 -15.68 -0.99
C LEU A 546 15.15 -15.60 -2.45
N SER A 547 13.91 -15.18 -2.71
CA SER A 547 13.36 -15.06 -4.06
C SER A 547 14.17 -14.09 -4.91
N THR A 548 14.50 -12.93 -4.34
CA THR A 548 15.35 -11.92 -4.97
C THR A 548 16.75 -12.48 -5.25
N PHE A 549 17.35 -13.12 -4.26
CA PHE A 549 18.66 -13.73 -4.42
C PHE A 549 18.65 -14.75 -5.56
N VAL A 550 17.69 -15.65 -5.60
CA VAL A 550 17.58 -16.68 -6.63
C VAL A 550 17.39 -16.06 -8.01
N VAL A 551 16.46 -15.12 -8.17
CA VAL A 551 16.16 -14.49 -9.46
C VAL A 551 17.38 -13.71 -9.98
N LEU A 552 18.01 -12.87 -9.14
CA LEU A 552 19.19 -12.11 -9.53
C LEU A 552 20.42 -13.01 -9.77
N PHE A 553 20.58 -14.07 -9.00
CA PHE A 553 21.65 -15.06 -9.23
C PHE A 553 21.48 -15.75 -10.59
N LEU A 554 20.26 -16.23 -10.90
CA LEU A 554 19.98 -16.85 -12.21
C LEU A 554 20.18 -15.86 -13.36
N PHE A 555 19.92 -14.57 -13.11
CA PHE A 555 20.10 -13.52 -14.10
C PHE A 555 21.57 -13.12 -14.28
N THR A 556 22.34 -12.93 -13.19
CA THR A 556 23.71 -12.38 -13.23
C THR A 556 24.81 -13.43 -13.23
N GLY A 557 24.57 -14.60 -12.64
CA GLY A 557 25.58 -15.62 -12.37
C GLY A 557 26.54 -15.25 -11.22
N SER A 558 26.21 -14.23 -10.42
CA SER A 558 27.00 -13.77 -9.27
C SER A 558 26.22 -13.97 -7.97
N VAL A 559 26.92 -14.26 -6.89
CA VAL A 559 26.38 -14.29 -5.51
C VAL A 559 26.46 -12.90 -4.86
N VAL A 560 27.45 -12.12 -5.23
CA VAL A 560 27.78 -10.83 -4.63
C VAL A 560 26.75 -9.75 -5.03
N LEU A 561 26.34 -9.71 -6.29
CA LEU A 561 25.37 -8.74 -6.78
C LEU A 561 23.99 -8.86 -6.10
N PRO A 562 23.39 -10.08 -5.98
CA PRO A 562 22.13 -10.23 -5.23
C PRO A 562 22.25 -9.83 -3.75
N LEU A 563 23.34 -10.21 -3.08
CA LEU A 563 23.55 -9.87 -1.67
C LEU A 563 23.65 -8.37 -1.47
N LYS A 564 24.44 -7.71 -2.33
CA LYS A 564 24.54 -6.24 -2.36
C LYS A 564 23.18 -5.58 -2.57
N ALA A 565 22.40 -6.08 -3.54
CA ALA A 565 21.07 -5.56 -3.84
C ALA A 565 20.12 -5.64 -2.64
N VAL A 566 20.06 -6.77 -1.96
CA VAL A 566 19.24 -6.96 -0.76
C VAL A 566 19.68 -5.98 0.35
N LEU A 567 20.98 -5.84 0.59
CA LEU A 567 21.50 -4.93 1.63
C LEU A 567 21.18 -3.45 1.33
N ILE A 568 21.40 -3.01 0.09
CA ILE A 568 21.13 -1.63 -0.32
C ILE A 568 19.63 -1.32 -0.22
N ASN A 569 18.78 -2.22 -0.69
CA ASN A 569 17.34 -2.02 -0.62
C ASN A 569 16.83 -2.01 0.81
N THR A 570 17.33 -2.88 1.68
CA THR A 570 16.99 -2.84 3.11
C THR A 570 17.38 -1.49 3.73
N LEU A 571 18.56 -0.96 3.41
CA LEU A 571 19.02 0.33 3.90
C LEU A 571 18.14 1.48 3.36
N SER A 572 17.80 1.47 2.07
CA SER A 572 16.93 2.47 1.45
C SER A 572 15.53 2.47 2.06
N LEU A 573 14.97 1.28 2.31
CA LEU A 573 13.65 1.13 2.91
C LEU A 573 13.65 1.56 4.39
N THR A 574 14.73 1.32 5.13
CA THR A 574 14.86 1.82 6.50
C THR A 574 14.79 3.35 6.54
N ALA A 575 15.45 4.03 5.58
CA ALA A 575 15.35 5.48 5.45
C ALA A 575 13.92 5.95 5.11
N MET A 576 13.22 5.26 4.21
CA MET A 576 11.81 5.54 3.91
C MET A 576 10.95 5.44 5.17
N PHE A 577 11.08 4.34 5.93
CA PHE A 577 10.29 4.15 7.16
C PHE A 577 10.58 5.21 8.22
N GLY A 578 11.85 5.60 8.39
CA GLY A 578 12.21 6.69 9.30
C GLY A 578 11.53 8.00 8.90
N MET A 579 11.51 8.31 7.60
CA MET A 579 10.82 9.49 7.10
C MET A 579 9.29 9.41 7.32
N MET A 580 8.69 8.23 7.18
CA MET A 580 7.25 8.05 7.45
C MET A 580 6.94 8.27 8.94
N VAL A 581 7.77 7.78 9.85
CA VAL A 581 7.63 8.08 11.28
C VAL A 581 7.75 9.58 11.53
N TRP A 582 8.77 10.22 11.01
CA TRP A 582 9.04 11.64 11.20
C TRP A 582 7.91 12.55 10.69
N ILE A 583 7.25 12.19 9.57
CA ILE A 583 6.17 12.97 8.97
C ILE A 583 4.81 12.61 9.60
N PHE A 584 4.42 11.33 9.60
CA PHE A 584 3.05 10.91 9.92
C PHE A 584 2.84 10.61 11.41
N GLN A 585 3.85 10.16 12.13
CA GLN A 585 3.77 9.97 13.57
C GLN A 585 4.10 11.25 14.33
N ASP A 586 5.27 11.85 14.03
CA ASP A 586 5.78 13.01 14.79
C ASP A 586 5.23 14.35 14.25
N GLY A 587 4.59 14.35 13.09
CA GLY A 587 3.88 15.50 12.52
C GLY A 587 4.75 16.55 11.85
N HIS A 588 6.04 16.27 11.61
CA HIS A 588 6.93 17.22 10.94
C HIS A 588 6.52 17.41 9.47
N LEU A 589 6.56 18.62 8.98
CA LEU A 589 6.12 18.99 7.63
C LEU A 589 4.65 18.69 7.30
N SER A 590 3.84 18.21 8.24
CA SER A 590 2.45 17.83 7.99
C SER A 590 1.64 18.98 7.38
N ASN A 591 1.76 20.18 7.91
CA ASN A 591 1.08 21.38 7.40
C ASN A 591 1.55 21.77 5.99
N LEU A 592 2.84 21.63 5.68
CA LEU A 592 3.40 21.96 4.37
C LEU A 592 2.94 20.96 3.30
N LEU A 593 2.89 19.69 3.65
CA LEU A 593 2.51 18.60 2.75
C LEU A 593 0.98 18.38 2.70
N GLY A 594 0.21 19.04 3.59
CA GLY A 594 -1.22 18.83 3.70
C GLY A 594 -1.60 17.42 4.18
N VAL A 595 -0.70 16.76 4.94
CA VAL A 595 -0.93 15.40 5.44
C VAL A 595 -1.41 15.41 6.88
N THR A 596 -2.18 14.38 7.25
CA THR A 596 -2.70 14.22 8.61
C THR A 596 -1.75 13.38 9.44
N ALA A 597 -1.18 13.96 10.49
CA ALA A 597 -0.38 13.24 11.49
C ALA A 597 -1.31 12.50 12.46
N THR A 598 -1.17 11.19 12.53
CA THR A 598 -2.00 10.31 13.37
C THR A 598 -1.41 10.05 14.75
N GLY A 599 -0.09 10.31 14.94
CA GLY A 599 0.66 9.99 16.16
C GLY A 599 1.14 8.53 16.22
N TYR A 600 0.75 7.70 15.23
CA TYR A 600 1.16 6.30 15.10
C TYR A 600 1.14 5.87 13.61
N LEU A 601 1.71 4.73 13.32
CA LEU A 601 1.60 4.09 11.99
C LEU A 601 0.71 2.85 12.09
N VAL A 602 -0.10 2.62 11.04
CA VAL A 602 -0.87 1.37 10.91
C VAL A 602 0.10 0.24 10.57
N PRO A 603 0.21 -0.85 11.38
CA PRO A 603 1.30 -1.83 11.25
C PRO A 603 1.31 -2.59 9.91
N THR A 604 0.18 -2.71 9.23
CA THR A 604 0.10 -3.31 7.89
C THR A 604 0.76 -2.47 6.81
N MET A 605 0.85 -1.13 6.99
CA MET A 605 1.39 -0.21 5.98
C MET A 605 2.89 -0.39 5.75
N PRO A 606 3.77 -0.43 6.77
CA PRO A 606 5.19 -0.71 6.56
C PRO A 606 5.43 -2.05 5.85
N ILE A 607 4.66 -3.09 6.16
CA ILE A 607 4.79 -4.41 5.51
C ILE A 607 4.43 -4.34 4.03
N LEU A 608 3.29 -3.72 3.71
CA LEU A 608 2.83 -3.51 2.34
C LEU A 608 3.84 -2.69 1.55
N MET A 609 4.27 -1.55 2.10
CA MET A 609 5.24 -0.66 1.49
C MET A 609 6.61 -1.34 1.30
N PHE A 610 7.04 -2.17 2.27
CA PHE A 610 8.26 -2.96 2.15
C PHE A 610 8.20 -3.90 0.94
N CYS A 611 7.16 -4.73 0.82
CA CYS A 611 7.02 -5.68 -0.28
C CYS A 611 6.96 -4.98 -1.64
N LEU A 612 6.17 -3.90 -1.72
CA LEU A 612 5.98 -3.17 -2.97
C LEU A 612 7.23 -2.38 -3.38
N ALA A 613 7.81 -1.61 -2.47
CA ALA A 613 8.99 -0.81 -2.75
C ALA A 613 10.21 -1.69 -3.05
N PHE A 614 10.35 -2.83 -2.35
CA PHE A 614 11.38 -3.81 -2.62
C PHE A 614 11.23 -4.39 -4.03
N GLY A 615 10.01 -4.78 -4.42
CA GLY A 615 9.72 -5.27 -5.77
C GLY A 615 10.06 -4.24 -6.84
N MET A 616 9.57 -3.00 -6.72
CA MET A 616 9.81 -1.92 -7.67
C MET A 616 11.30 -1.52 -7.76
N SER A 617 12.00 -1.53 -6.64
CA SER A 617 13.44 -1.27 -6.64
C SER A 617 14.19 -2.33 -7.43
N MET A 618 13.81 -3.61 -7.32
CA MET A 618 14.45 -4.68 -8.07
C MET A 618 14.30 -4.53 -9.59
N ASP A 619 13.17 -4.03 -10.07
CA ASP A 619 12.91 -3.81 -11.49
C ASP A 619 14.01 -3.00 -12.16
N TYR A 620 14.29 -1.85 -11.61
CA TYR A 620 15.31 -0.97 -12.17
C TYR A 620 16.73 -1.51 -11.96
N GLU A 621 16.99 -2.28 -10.91
CA GLU A 621 18.31 -2.90 -10.71
C GLU A 621 18.60 -3.96 -11.77
N VAL A 622 17.60 -4.77 -12.11
CA VAL A 622 17.71 -5.76 -13.21
C VAL A 622 18.03 -5.07 -14.54
N PHE A 623 17.36 -3.93 -14.85
CA PHE A 623 17.66 -3.17 -16.07
C PHE A 623 19.07 -2.60 -16.11
N LEU A 624 19.53 -2.03 -15.02
CA LEU A 624 20.88 -1.49 -14.92
C LEU A 624 21.94 -2.60 -15.04
N LEU A 625 21.75 -3.67 -14.26
CA LEU A 625 22.68 -4.81 -14.26
C LEU A 625 22.71 -5.55 -15.60
N SER A 626 21.58 -5.61 -16.33
CA SER A 626 21.55 -6.18 -17.69
C SER A 626 22.53 -5.47 -18.61
N ARG A 627 22.52 -4.15 -18.67
CA ARG A 627 23.41 -3.37 -19.52
C ARG A 627 24.87 -3.39 -19.06
N ILE A 628 25.10 -3.36 -17.75
CA ILE A 628 26.46 -3.51 -17.22
C ILE A 628 27.01 -4.88 -17.55
N ARG A 629 26.21 -5.95 -17.40
CA ARG A 629 26.60 -7.33 -17.71
C ARG A 629 26.88 -7.53 -19.21
N GLU A 630 26.02 -7.00 -20.08
CA GLU A 630 26.24 -7.04 -21.53
C GLU A 630 27.61 -6.43 -21.90
N ALA A 631 27.91 -5.25 -21.39
CA ALA A 631 29.20 -4.59 -21.60
C ALA A 631 30.37 -5.39 -20.97
N TRP A 632 30.17 -5.93 -19.77
CA TRP A 632 31.19 -6.75 -19.08
C TRP A 632 31.53 -8.05 -19.84
N LEU A 633 30.53 -8.73 -20.37
CA LEU A 633 30.75 -9.97 -21.13
C LEU A 633 31.47 -9.73 -22.47
N ALA A 634 31.34 -8.53 -23.03
CA ALA A 634 31.98 -8.08 -24.25
C ALA A 634 33.41 -7.53 -24.03
N SER A 635 33.90 -7.43 -22.78
CA SER A 635 35.22 -6.88 -22.41
C SER A 635 36.21 -7.96 -21.99
N GLU A 636 37.45 -7.58 -21.79
CA GLU A 636 38.53 -8.46 -21.29
C GLU A 636 38.37 -8.84 -19.81
N ARG A 637 37.38 -8.30 -19.13
CA ARG A 637 37.00 -8.56 -17.73
C ARG A 637 38.07 -8.17 -16.69
N THR A 638 38.83 -7.14 -16.99
CA THR A 638 39.82 -6.55 -16.08
C THR A 638 39.19 -5.63 -15.05
N ALA A 639 39.97 -5.21 -14.05
CA ALA A 639 39.50 -4.21 -13.08
C ALA A 639 39.21 -2.85 -13.72
N ALA A 640 39.92 -2.50 -14.79
CA ALA A 640 39.66 -1.28 -15.57
C ALA A 640 38.35 -1.40 -16.36
N ASP A 641 38.06 -2.56 -16.93
CA ASP A 641 36.82 -2.83 -17.64
C ASP A 641 35.62 -2.78 -16.71
N ASN A 642 35.74 -3.23 -15.46
CA ASN A 642 34.65 -3.08 -14.48
C ASN A 642 34.23 -1.62 -14.32
N VAL A 643 35.19 -0.69 -14.23
CA VAL A 643 34.89 0.76 -14.11
C VAL A 643 34.22 1.27 -15.38
N ARG A 644 34.78 0.95 -16.54
CA ARG A 644 34.27 1.39 -17.84
C ARG A 644 32.88 0.85 -18.13
N THR A 645 32.63 -0.42 -17.88
CA THR A 645 31.34 -1.08 -18.15
C THR A 645 30.23 -0.56 -17.25
N VAL A 646 30.54 -0.28 -15.97
CA VAL A 646 29.59 0.40 -15.04
C VAL A 646 29.24 1.80 -15.55
N ALA A 647 30.23 2.60 -15.94
CA ALA A 647 29.99 3.94 -16.43
C ALA A 647 29.17 3.95 -17.74
N ILE A 648 29.45 3.05 -18.65
CA ILE A 648 28.70 2.87 -19.91
C ILE A 648 27.27 2.38 -19.63
N GLY A 649 27.11 1.37 -18.76
CA GLY A 649 25.81 0.85 -18.39
C GLY A 649 24.88 1.92 -17.81
N VAL A 650 25.39 2.71 -16.87
CA VAL A 650 24.61 3.84 -16.30
C VAL A 650 24.37 4.94 -17.34
N ALA A 651 25.33 5.25 -18.20
CA ALA A 651 25.15 6.27 -19.24
C ALA A 651 24.03 5.89 -20.24
N HIS A 652 23.90 4.61 -20.61
CA HIS A 652 22.84 4.12 -21.49
C HIS A 652 21.47 4.07 -20.80
N THR A 653 21.41 3.65 -19.52
CA THR A 653 20.13 3.44 -18.83
C THR A 653 19.65 4.67 -18.07
N GLY A 654 20.54 5.54 -17.62
CA GLY A 654 20.24 6.64 -16.70
C GLY A 654 19.10 7.54 -17.15
N ARG A 655 19.06 7.91 -18.45
CA ARG A 655 17.97 8.73 -19.00
C ARG A 655 16.62 8.02 -18.99
N ILE A 656 16.60 6.72 -19.32
CA ILE A 656 15.38 5.94 -19.39
C ILE A 656 14.88 5.66 -17.98
N VAL A 657 15.76 5.24 -17.07
CA VAL A 657 15.44 4.97 -15.67
C VAL A 657 14.94 6.23 -14.96
N THR A 658 15.56 7.39 -15.19
CA THR A 658 15.08 8.65 -14.59
C THR A 658 13.71 9.05 -15.12
N ALA A 659 13.46 8.85 -16.42
CA ALA A 659 12.14 9.11 -17.01
C ALA A 659 11.07 8.17 -16.43
N ALA A 660 11.37 6.88 -16.32
CA ALA A 660 10.52 5.86 -15.73
C ALA A 660 10.21 6.17 -14.26
N ALA A 661 11.24 6.49 -13.46
CA ALA A 661 11.08 6.87 -12.06
C ALA A 661 10.24 8.15 -11.89
N LEU A 662 10.40 9.14 -12.78
CA LEU A 662 9.57 10.35 -12.77
C LEU A 662 8.10 10.02 -13.06
N LEU A 663 7.84 9.18 -14.05
CA LEU A 663 6.48 8.76 -14.41
C LEU A 663 5.82 7.98 -13.25
N MET A 664 6.55 7.05 -12.66
CA MET A 664 6.08 6.31 -11.49
C MET A 664 5.87 7.24 -10.28
N ALA A 665 6.77 8.20 -10.05
CA ALA A 665 6.64 9.19 -8.99
C ALA A 665 5.41 10.10 -9.18
N ILE A 666 5.01 10.40 -10.43
CA ILE A 666 3.78 11.14 -10.72
C ILE A 666 2.55 10.32 -10.36
N VAL A 667 2.51 9.06 -10.75
CA VAL A 667 1.35 8.17 -10.50
C VAL A 667 1.19 7.92 -8.99
N LEU A 668 2.27 7.57 -8.29
CA LEU A 668 2.25 7.34 -6.85
C LEU A 668 2.09 8.64 -6.06
N GLY A 669 2.74 9.72 -6.51
CA GLY A 669 2.68 11.05 -5.91
C GLY A 669 1.29 11.67 -5.97
N ALA A 670 0.48 11.33 -6.98
CA ALA A 670 -0.91 11.75 -7.04
C ALA A 670 -1.73 11.25 -5.84
N MET A 671 -1.35 10.12 -5.24
CA MET A 671 -2.01 9.61 -4.03
C MET A 671 -1.72 10.46 -2.77
N VAL A 672 -0.72 11.35 -2.79
CA VAL A 672 -0.48 12.31 -1.70
C VAL A 672 -1.62 13.31 -1.57
N SER A 673 -2.36 13.55 -2.67
CA SER A 673 -3.57 14.39 -2.65
C SER A 673 -4.78 13.74 -1.98
N ALA A 674 -4.71 12.46 -1.64
CA ALA A 674 -5.74 11.77 -0.86
C ALA A 674 -5.94 12.46 0.50
N LYS A 675 -7.11 12.27 1.08
CA LYS A 675 -7.45 12.84 2.41
C LYS A 675 -7.30 11.82 3.53
N VAL A 676 -7.26 10.54 3.20
CA VAL A 676 -7.04 9.47 4.16
C VAL A 676 -5.54 9.32 4.43
N SER A 677 -5.12 9.42 5.70
CA SER A 677 -3.70 9.53 6.09
C SER A 677 -2.82 8.36 5.62
N PHE A 678 -3.30 7.12 5.69
CA PHE A 678 -2.51 5.97 5.25
C PHE A 678 -2.36 5.90 3.72
N MET A 679 -3.30 6.48 2.93
CA MET A 679 -3.14 6.63 1.49
C MET A 679 -2.10 7.70 1.16
N GLN A 680 -2.09 8.81 1.90
CA GLN A 680 -1.04 9.84 1.79
C GLN A 680 0.33 9.25 2.11
N MET A 681 0.43 8.47 3.20
CA MET A 681 1.66 7.79 3.60
C MET A 681 2.16 6.82 2.53
N PHE A 682 1.26 6.02 1.96
CA PHE A 682 1.57 5.10 0.87
C PHE A 682 2.09 5.84 -0.38
N GLY A 683 1.37 6.87 -0.83
CA GLY A 683 1.74 7.68 -1.98
C GLY A 683 3.08 8.40 -1.80
N LEU A 684 3.26 9.09 -0.65
CA LEU A 684 4.48 9.83 -0.36
C LEU A 684 5.69 8.91 -0.18
N GLY A 685 5.55 7.85 0.62
CA GLY A 685 6.63 6.92 0.91
C GLY A 685 7.15 6.22 -0.34
N LEU A 686 6.26 5.70 -1.17
CA LEU A 686 6.66 5.04 -2.42
C LEU A 686 7.25 6.04 -3.43
N THR A 687 6.69 7.26 -3.53
CA THR A 687 7.24 8.31 -4.40
C THR A 687 8.67 8.65 -4.00
N LEU A 688 8.91 8.91 -2.71
CA LEU A 688 10.24 9.21 -2.20
C LEU A 688 11.22 8.05 -2.40
N THR A 689 10.75 6.81 -2.19
CA THR A 689 11.56 5.61 -2.42
C THR A 689 11.98 5.49 -3.88
N VAL A 690 11.04 5.61 -4.82
CA VAL A 690 11.34 5.51 -6.26
C VAL A 690 12.31 6.60 -6.71
N LEU A 691 12.11 7.84 -6.25
CA LEU A 691 13.00 8.95 -6.59
C LEU A 691 14.40 8.77 -5.97
N ALA A 692 14.50 8.38 -4.70
CA ALA A 692 15.76 8.12 -4.03
C ALA A 692 16.50 6.94 -4.69
N ASP A 693 15.78 5.87 -5.03
CA ASP A 693 16.32 4.70 -5.69
C ASP A 693 16.91 5.05 -7.07
N ALA A 694 16.16 5.75 -7.90
CA ALA A 694 16.61 6.09 -9.25
C ALA A 694 17.77 7.11 -9.27
N THR A 695 17.86 7.98 -8.27
CA THR A 695 18.89 9.07 -8.21
C THR A 695 20.05 8.71 -7.29
N VAL A 696 19.80 8.58 -5.99
CA VAL A 696 20.84 8.38 -4.97
C VAL A 696 21.41 6.98 -5.02
N ILE A 697 20.52 5.96 -5.01
CA ILE A 697 20.96 4.56 -4.92
C ILE A 697 21.65 4.15 -6.22
N ARG A 698 20.99 4.28 -7.35
CA ARG A 698 21.51 3.79 -8.65
C ARG A 698 22.46 4.75 -9.32
N GLY A 699 22.22 6.06 -9.17
CA GLY A 699 23.09 7.07 -9.74
C GLY A 699 24.42 7.21 -9.02
N LEU A 700 24.46 6.96 -7.71
CA LEU A 700 25.63 7.21 -6.87
C LEU A 700 26.12 5.99 -6.10
N LEU A 701 25.26 5.35 -5.28
CA LEU A 701 25.69 4.29 -4.34
C LEU A 701 26.09 2.99 -5.06
N VAL A 702 25.28 2.53 -6.02
CA VAL A 702 25.56 1.28 -6.78
C VAL A 702 26.87 1.39 -7.56
N PRO A 703 27.15 2.45 -8.36
CA PRO A 703 28.45 2.64 -9.02
C PRO A 703 29.62 2.72 -8.04
N ALA A 704 29.47 3.43 -6.91
CA ALA A 704 30.48 3.53 -5.88
C ALA A 704 30.85 2.14 -5.31
N LEU A 705 29.86 1.38 -4.90
CA LEU A 705 30.05 0.01 -4.39
C LEU A 705 30.61 -0.94 -5.44
N MET A 706 30.15 -0.85 -6.70
CA MET A 706 30.72 -1.68 -7.79
C MET A 706 32.20 -1.35 -8.04
N ARG A 707 32.62 -0.10 -7.85
CA ARG A 707 34.02 0.30 -7.90
C ARG A 707 34.83 -0.26 -6.73
N LEU A 708 34.30 -0.17 -5.50
CA LEU A 708 34.97 -0.70 -4.29
C LEU A 708 35.16 -2.20 -4.33
N MET A 709 34.17 -2.94 -4.84
CA MET A 709 34.19 -4.41 -4.92
C MET A 709 34.97 -4.92 -6.16
N GLY A 710 35.18 -4.09 -7.16
CA GLY A 710 35.94 -4.45 -8.36
C GLY A 710 35.43 -5.69 -9.08
N THR A 711 36.32 -6.62 -9.42
CA THR A 711 35.96 -7.89 -10.09
C THR A 711 35.20 -8.86 -9.18
N ALA A 712 35.24 -8.67 -7.85
CA ALA A 712 34.46 -9.49 -6.91
C ALA A 712 32.95 -9.40 -7.12
N ASN A 713 32.47 -8.31 -7.77
CA ASN A 713 31.06 -8.20 -8.15
C ASN A 713 30.54 -9.39 -8.97
N TRP A 714 31.42 -10.05 -9.72
CA TRP A 714 31.06 -11.12 -10.64
C TRP A 714 31.42 -12.54 -10.09
N TRP A 715 31.77 -12.61 -8.80
CA TRP A 715 32.18 -13.86 -8.18
C TRP A 715 31.00 -14.77 -7.85
N ALA A 716 31.19 -16.07 -8.12
CA ALA A 716 30.33 -17.16 -7.64
C ALA A 716 31.18 -18.39 -7.31
N PRO A 717 30.81 -19.16 -6.25
CA PRO A 717 31.43 -20.44 -5.93
C PRO A 717 31.26 -21.43 -7.08
N GLY A 718 32.23 -22.35 -7.25
CA GLY A 718 32.25 -23.32 -8.33
C GLY A 718 30.95 -24.12 -8.53
N PRO A 719 30.34 -24.69 -7.47
CA PRO A 719 29.05 -25.39 -7.59
C PRO A 719 27.95 -24.53 -8.13
N LEU A 720 27.82 -23.29 -7.62
CA LEU A 720 26.79 -22.34 -8.06
C LEU A 720 27.02 -21.84 -9.48
N ARG A 721 28.28 -21.68 -9.90
CA ARG A 721 28.63 -21.36 -11.29
C ARG A 721 28.16 -22.44 -12.25
N ARG A 722 28.36 -23.73 -11.93
CA ARG A 722 27.86 -24.87 -12.72
C ARG A 722 26.34 -24.89 -12.78
N LEU A 723 25.65 -24.53 -11.66
CA LEU A 723 24.23 -24.42 -11.62
C LEU A 723 23.71 -23.31 -12.55
N HIS A 724 24.39 -22.15 -12.53
CA HIS A 724 24.09 -21.03 -13.43
C HIS A 724 24.35 -21.42 -14.90
N GLU A 725 25.43 -22.11 -15.21
CA GLU A 725 25.72 -22.60 -16.56
C GLU A 725 24.62 -23.55 -17.08
N ARG A 726 23.98 -24.32 -16.20
CA ARG A 726 22.91 -25.28 -16.57
C ARG A 726 21.52 -24.66 -16.61
N PHE A 727 21.19 -23.79 -15.68
CA PHE A 727 19.87 -23.24 -15.50
C PHE A 727 19.80 -21.70 -15.67
N GLY A 728 20.95 -21.06 -15.74
CA GLY A 728 21.06 -19.63 -15.89
C GLY A 728 20.65 -19.16 -17.28
N PHE A 729 20.29 -17.92 -17.34
CA PHE A 729 19.83 -17.31 -18.59
C PHE A 729 21.04 -16.78 -19.37
N HIS A 730 21.39 -17.49 -20.43
CA HIS A 730 22.49 -17.12 -21.33
C HIS A 730 22.00 -16.07 -22.33
N GLU A 731 22.64 -14.92 -22.37
CA GLU A 731 22.48 -13.98 -23.47
C GLU A 731 23.12 -14.62 -24.72
N GLN A 732 22.33 -14.84 -25.78
CA GLN A 732 22.91 -15.13 -27.08
C GLN A 732 23.68 -13.87 -27.48
N SER A 733 25.01 -13.97 -27.55
CA SER A 733 25.87 -12.95 -28.17
C SER A 733 25.25 -12.54 -29.49
N ALA A 734 24.96 -11.25 -29.68
CA ALA A 734 24.67 -10.72 -30.97
C ALA A 734 25.87 -11.09 -31.87
N ALA A 735 25.60 -11.82 -32.94
CA ALA A 735 26.60 -11.99 -33.97
C ALA A 735 27.16 -10.61 -34.34
N PRO A 736 28.48 -10.44 -34.41
CA PRO A 736 29.04 -9.13 -34.80
C PRO A 736 28.38 -8.73 -36.13
N THR A 737 27.83 -7.53 -36.17
CA THR A 737 27.39 -6.91 -37.42
C THR A 737 28.61 -6.96 -38.36
N PRO A 738 28.50 -7.51 -39.56
CA PRO A 738 29.62 -7.43 -40.49
C PRO A 738 29.94 -5.93 -40.67
N GLU A 739 31.22 -5.58 -40.43
CA GLU A 739 31.71 -4.25 -40.83
C GLU A 739 31.32 -4.02 -42.31
N PRO A 740 30.77 -2.83 -42.65
CA PRO A 740 30.54 -2.54 -44.04
C PRO A 740 31.90 -2.60 -44.75
N GLU A 741 32.05 -3.60 -45.59
CA GLU A 741 33.17 -3.62 -46.57
C GLU A 741 33.19 -2.26 -47.24
N LEU A 742 34.19 -1.48 -46.96
CA LEU A 742 34.56 -0.32 -47.75
C LEU A 742 34.88 -0.86 -49.16
N ALA A 743 33.80 -1.04 -49.97
CA ALA A 743 33.91 -1.27 -51.40
C ALA A 743 34.70 -0.10 -51.95
N GLY A 744 35.90 -0.40 -52.45
CA GLY A 744 36.81 0.57 -53.00
C GLY A 744 36.13 1.44 -54.04
N LEU A 745 36.33 2.74 -53.88
CA LEU A 745 36.15 3.69 -54.92
C LEU A 745 37.31 3.56 -55.93
N PRO A 746 37.01 3.57 -57.26
CA PRO A 746 38.06 3.59 -58.28
C PRO A 746 38.77 4.95 -58.33
#